data_7147ae59dc75b717452f5bae65746427
#
_entry.id   7147ae59dc75b717452f5bae65746427
#
_cell.length_a   1.000
_cell.length_b   1.000
_cell.length_c   1.000
_cell.angle_alpha   90.00
_cell.angle_beta   90.00
_cell.angle_gamma   90.00
#
_symmetry.space_group_name_H-M   'P 1'
#
loop_
_entity.id
_entity.type
_entity.pdbx_description
1 polymer ?
#
loop_
_entity_poly.entity_id
_entity_poly.type
_entity_poly.pdbx_seq_one_letter_code
_entity_poly.pdbx_strand_id
1 'polypeptide(L)'
;MNLMDRVLHAGEGKIIRRLNRIVGQVNSIEEDYVAMDDDELAGQTADFRQRLDNGESLDRLLPEAFATVREASKRVLGKRHFDVQIMGGAALHQCNIAEMKTCEGKTLVGLLPAYLEGLLGEGVHIVTVNDYLARVQSEQMGRVHRFLGLSISAILSDMPPMARKEAYKADVTYGTNNEFGFDYLRDNMASSLSECVQRGHHYAIVDEVDSILVDEARTPLIISGPAEENKQWYPEFAKIVSRLERDVDYEVDEKKRTVSVLGHGITVVEERLGIENLYESANTPLIGYLNNAIKAKELFHRDKDYVVVGGEVLIVDEHTGRTLAGRRYNEGLHQALEAKEHVEIKDEYQTLATITLQNYFRMYDKLAGMTGTAKTEESEFQKIYGLGVIPIPTNRPMIRKDQKDLIYRTEDAKFDAIIADVVERHEAGQPILIGTASVAKSELLSEKLKRAGVPHKVLNAKHHESEAAIVALAGRKGAVTVSTNMAGRGTDIILGGNPEFLTELDLREKGLDPLEDQDAYQTAWNNTLAKYEEQSQAEHNEVEGLGGLYVIGSERHESRRIDNQLRGRSGRQGDPGESRFYLSLQDELMRLFKPEVIDRAMVTLKMPEDMPIESKWVSRQIESAQKQVEAQNFEMRKNVLKYDDVMNRQRHVIYGDRRKVLEGADVEAELRATTDRVVEAGVRKYAEGYSEDWDLEAMWNEIGTVYPVGLDLDEYADCQDVEELIEDFKADAQEAYDRRESELGEATMRQLEREVLLTVLDRKWREHLYEMDYLREGIGLRAMAQRDPLVEYQREGGDMFNSMMDSFKEEVVGFLFNLEIETGPQVGLVTDDGGNPVTADSVLPKVNRPRRALTYSAPDEQGEAETTSEGGQKPRGEGNRAARRSAASKKPKNRRNKKRR
;
A
#
# COMPACT_ATOMS: atom_id res chain seq x y z
N MET A 1 13.31 22.51 25.57
CA MET A 1 11.94 22.60 25.05
C MET A 1 11.83 23.87 24.23
N ASN A 2 11.66 23.75 22.91
CA ASN A 2 11.44 24.88 22.01
C ASN A 2 10.07 25.52 22.29
N LEU A 3 9.88 26.79 21.86
CA LEU A 3 8.59 27.48 22.02
C LEU A 3 7.41 26.68 21.40
N MET A 4 7.68 25.99 20.31
CA MET A 4 6.72 25.11 19.63
C MET A 4 6.34 23.88 20.47
N ASP A 5 7.31 23.26 21.16
CA ASP A 5 7.04 22.18 22.12
C ASP A 5 6.14 22.63 23.27
N ARG A 6 6.33 23.88 23.76
CA ARG A 6 5.48 24.44 24.84
C ARG A 6 4.04 24.70 24.38
N VAL A 7 3.85 25.06 23.12
CA VAL A 7 2.50 25.28 22.55
C VAL A 7 1.78 23.96 22.33
N LEU A 8 2.48 22.95 21.80
CA LEU A 8 1.93 21.60 21.60
C LEU A 8 1.54 20.94 22.93
N HIS A 9 2.34 21.10 23.98
CA HIS A 9 2.07 20.52 25.30
C HIS A 9 1.15 21.35 26.23
N ALA A 10 0.85 22.58 25.88
CA ALA A 10 0.01 23.46 26.75
C ALA A 10 -1.42 22.95 26.95
N GLY A 11 -1.90 22.01 26.12
CA GLY A 11 -3.23 21.41 26.20
C GLY A 11 -3.30 20.03 26.83
N GLU A 12 -2.20 19.27 26.91
CA GLU A 12 -2.19 17.86 27.31
C GLU A 12 -2.82 17.61 28.70
N GLY A 13 -2.48 18.40 29.68
CA GLY A 13 -3.06 18.27 31.01
C GLY A 13 -4.56 18.55 31.07
N LYS A 14 -5.14 19.28 30.10
CA LYS A 14 -6.58 19.49 29.97
C LYS A 14 -7.25 18.28 29.32
N ILE A 15 -6.61 17.72 28.31
CA ILE A 15 -7.09 16.51 27.62
C ILE A 15 -7.10 15.33 28.59
N ILE A 16 -6.00 15.07 29.28
CA ILE A 16 -5.89 14.00 30.27
C ILE A 16 -6.96 14.15 31.38
N ARG A 17 -7.25 15.38 31.84
CA ARG A 17 -8.32 15.61 32.79
C ARG A 17 -9.71 15.31 32.23
N ARG A 18 -9.94 15.58 30.94
CA ARG A 18 -11.20 15.23 30.25
C ARG A 18 -11.35 13.70 30.16
N LEU A 19 -10.28 13.01 29.75
CA LEU A 19 -10.28 11.54 29.66
C LEU A 19 -10.50 10.90 31.03
N ASN A 20 -9.83 11.38 32.10
CA ASN A 20 -10.05 10.91 33.46
C ASN A 20 -11.51 11.12 33.95
N ARG A 21 -12.20 12.14 33.47
CA ARG A 21 -13.63 12.33 33.78
C ARG A 21 -14.48 11.23 33.14
N ILE A 22 -14.19 10.86 31.90
CA ILE A 22 -14.86 9.73 31.23
C ILE A 22 -14.62 8.44 31.99
N VAL A 23 -13.38 8.17 32.39
CA VAL A 23 -13.05 7.01 33.25
C VAL A 23 -13.89 7.02 34.54
N GLY A 24 -13.99 8.17 35.21
CA GLY A 24 -14.82 8.33 36.39
C GLY A 24 -16.31 8.03 36.15
N GLN A 25 -16.85 8.42 35.02
CA GLN A 25 -18.20 8.10 34.60
C GLN A 25 -18.39 6.60 34.37
N VAL A 26 -17.51 5.95 33.59
CA VAL A 26 -17.54 4.49 33.37
C VAL A 26 -17.46 3.72 34.70
N ASN A 27 -16.55 4.10 35.58
CA ASN A 27 -16.39 3.44 36.87
C ASN A 27 -17.61 3.62 37.79
N SER A 28 -18.32 4.76 37.71
CA SER A 28 -19.48 5.03 38.54
C SER A 28 -20.72 4.20 38.19
N ILE A 29 -20.78 3.66 36.99
CA ILE A 29 -21.91 2.83 36.52
C ILE A 29 -21.53 1.34 36.36
N GLU A 30 -20.29 0.96 36.60
CA GLU A 30 -19.80 -0.41 36.36
C GLU A 30 -20.58 -1.47 37.14
N GLU A 31 -20.96 -1.19 38.38
CA GLU A 31 -21.72 -2.12 39.22
C GLU A 31 -23.08 -2.46 38.62
N ASP A 32 -23.74 -1.53 37.93
CA ASP A 32 -25.02 -1.77 37.29
C ASP A 32 -24.87 -2.80 36.15
N TYR A 33 -23.80 -2.69 35.36
CA TYR A 33 -23.52 -3.61 34.26
C TYR A 33 -23.02 -4.99 34.72
N VAL A 34 -22.31 -5.05 35.82
CA VAL A 34 -21.92 -6.32 36.47
C VAL A 34 -23.13 -7.07 36.97
N ALA A 35 -24.20 -6.39 37.42
CA ALA A 35 -25.43 -7.00 37.91
C ALA A 35 -26.33 -7.54 36.80
N MET A 36 -26.20 -7.11 35.57
CA MET A 36 -26.96 -7.58 34.42
C MET A 36 -26.66 -9.05 34.10
N ASP A 37 -27.65 -9.80 33.66
CA ASP A 37 -27.40 -11.11 33.06
C ASP A 37 -26.85 -10.98 31.62
N ASP A 38 -26.55 -12.12 30.97
CA ASP A 38 -25.93 -12.11 29.65
C ASP A 38 -26.89 -11.57 28.56
N ASP A 39 -28.17 -11.86 28.68
CA ASP A 39 -29.20 -11.38 27.73
C ASP A 39 -29.45 -9.87 27.89
N GLU A 40 -29.49 -9.40 29.15
CA GLU A 40 -29.62 -7.97 29.48
C GLU A 40 -28.40 -7.18 28.97
N LEU A 41 -27.18 -7.74 29.16
CA LEU A 41 -25.95 -7.08 28.69
C LEU A 41 -25.87 -7.04 27.16
N ALA A 42 -26.20 -8.15 26.48
CA ALA A 42 -26.28 -8.19 25.03
C ALA A 42 -27.38 -7.27 24.46
N GLY A 43 -28.48 -7.16 25.16
CA GLY A 43 -29.62 -6.29 24.81
C GLY A 43 -29.29 -4.79 24.80
N GLN A 44 -28.19 -4.35 25.46
CA GLN A 44 -27.79 -2.95 25.49
C GLN A 44 -27.53 -2.40 24.08
N THR A 45 -27.02 -3.24 23.16
CA THR A 45 -26.79 -2.81 21.76
C THR A 45 -28.06 -2.37 21.06
N ALA A 46 -29.16 -3.06 21.27
CA ALA A 46 -30.46 -2.66 20.69
C ALA A 46 -30.98 -1.36 21.31
N ASP A 47 -30.82 -1.18 22.62
CA ASP A 47 -31.19 0.07 23.31
C ASP A 47 -30.35 1.26 22.79
N PHE A 48 -29.05 1.09 22.68
CA PHE A 48 -28.17 2.15 22.17
C PHE A 48 -28.51 2.54 20.72
N ARG A 49 -28.76 1.56 19.83
CA ARG A 49 -29.19 1.85 18.46
C ARG A 49 -30.52 2.62 18.44
N GLN A 50 -31.49 2.23 19.24
CA GLN A 50 -32.76 2.94 19.36
C GLN A 50 -32.58 4.40 19.87
N ARG A 51 -31.68 4.62 20.81
CA ARG A 51 -31.36 5.95 21.35
C ARG A 51 -30.64 6.81 20.30
N LEU A 52 -29.77 6.22 19.48
CA LEU A 52 -29.13 6.89 18.32
C LEU A 52 -30.18 7.30 17.28
N ASP A 53 -31.11 6.40 16.93
CA ASP A 53 -32.23 6.70 16.01
C ASP A 53 -33.12 7.84 16.53
N ASN A 54 -33.24 7.97 17.85
CA ASN A 54 -33.93 9.08 18.52
C ASN A 54 -33.09 10.38 18.61
N GLY A 55 -31.86 10.39 18.02
CA GLY A 55 -31.04 11.59 17.93
C GLY A 55 -30.07 11.81 19.11
N GLU A 56 -29.84 10.80 19.96
CA GLU A 56 -28.80 10.88 20.97
C GLU A 56 -27.41 10.73 20.34
N SER A 57 -26.43 11.45 20.85
CA SER A 57 -25.07 11.42 20.27
C SER A 57 -24.23 10.31 20.88
N LEU A 58 -23.26 9.77 20.08
CA LEU A 58 -22.28 8.81 20.52
C LEU A 58 -21.49 9.27 21.76
N ASP A 59 -21.17 10.55 21.85
CA ASP A 59 -20.48 11.14 23.02
C ASP A 59 -21.26 10.97 24.32
N ARG A 60 -22.58 10.96 24.28
CA ARG A 60 -23.43 10.73 25.46
C ARG A 60 -23.50 9.26 25.82
N LEU A 61 -23.56 8.38 24.83
CA LEU A 61 -23.60 6.93 25.01
C LEU A 61 -22.24 6.36 25.44
N LEU A 62 -21.14 7.06 25.17
CA LEU A 62 -19.77 6.56 25.38
C LEU A 62 -19.55 5.93 26.76
N PRO A 63 -19.93 6.52 27.91
CA PRO A 63 -19.68 5.90 29.21
C PRO A 63 -20.41 4.56 29.37
N GLU A 64 -21.66 4.49 28.94
CA GLU A 64 -22.50 3.29 29.04
C GLU A 64 -22.00 2.20 28.07
N ALA A 65 -21.70 2.56 26.81
CA ALA A 65 -21.14 1.64 25.84
C ALA A 65 -19.79 1.06 26.30
N PHE A 66 -18.93 1.87 26.89
CA PHE A 66 -17.65 1.40 27.41
C PHE A 66 -17.80 0.51 28.64
N ALA A 67 -18.77 0.77 29.51
CA ALA A 67 -19.09 -0.11 30.63
C ALA A 67 -19.61 -1.47 30.12
N THR A 68 -20.49 -1.47 29.11
CA THR A 68 -20.99 -2.67 28.43
C THR A 68 -19.84 -3.52 27.90
N VAL A 69 -18.94 -2.91 27.10
CA VAL A 69 -17.79 -3.63 26.51
C VAL A 69 -16.83 -4.13 27.59
N ARG A 70 -16.61 -3.34 28.65
CA ARG A 70 -15.73 -3.71 29.78
C ARG A 70 -16.21 -5.00 30.46
N GLU A 71 -17.50 -5.07 30.77
CA GLU A 71 -18.08 -6.27 31.41
C GLU A 71 -18.17 -7.46 30.42
N ALA A 72 -18.58 -7.22 29.18
CA ALA A 72 -18.60 -8.26 28.14
C ALA A 72 -17.20 -8.85 27.89
N SER A 73 -16.16 -8.02 27.82
CA SER A 73 -14.77 -8.46 27.64
C SER A 73 -14.29 -9.29 28.83
N LYS A 74 -14.68 -8.92 30.05
CA LYS A 74 -14.39 -9.69 31.29
C LYS A 74 -15.07 -11.06 31.26
N ARG A 75 -16.34 -11.14 30.84
CA ARG A 75 -17.07 -12.42 30.75
C ARG A 75 -16.54 -13.33 29.65
N VAL A 76 -16.34 -12.78 28.45
CA VAL A 76 -16.02 -13.55 27.24
C VAL A 76 -14.54 -13.91 27.15
N LEU A 77 -13.64 -12.96 27.53
CA LEU A 77 -12.19 -13.11 27.39
C LEU A 77 -11.46 -13.26 28.74
N GLY A 78 -12.13 -13.12 29.87
CA GLY A 78 -11.49 -13.04 31.16
C GLY A 78 -10.69 -11.75 31.41
N LYS A 79 -10.80 -10.76 30.48
CA LYS A 79 -9.96 -9.55 30.49
C LYS A 79 -10.81 -8.31 30.75
N ARG A 80 -10.77 -7.78 31.98
CA ARG A 80 -11.40 -6.50 32.31
C ARG A 80 -10.49 -5.36 31.92
N HIS A 81 -10.99 -4.35 31.18
CA HIS A 81 -10.24 -3.17 30.82
C HIS A 81 -9.78 -2.38 32.06
N PHE A 82 -8.51 -1.97 32.04
CA PHE A 82 -7.96 -1.04 33.02
C PHE A 82 -8.43 0.39 32.73
N ASP A 83 -8.35 1.26 33.74
CA ASP A 83 -8.73 2.66 33.59
C ASP A 83 -7.93 3.39 32.51
N VAL A 84 -6.64 3.09 32.36
CA VAL A 84 -5.79 3.63 31.29
C VAL A 84 -6.21 3.14 29.90
N GLN A 85 -6.79 1.95 29.81
CA GLN A 85 -7.33 1.42 28.55
C GLN A 85 -8.65 2.14 28.18
N ILE A 86 -9.51 2.44 29.12
CA ILE A 86 -10.69 3.30 28.93
C ILE A 86 -10.26 4.69 28.42
N MET A 87 -9.19 5.28 28.99
CA MET A 87 -8.60 6.53 28.50
C MET A 87 -8.15 6.43 27.06
N GLY A 88 -7.46 5.34 26.71
CA GLY A 88 -7.01 5.05 25.35
C GLY A 88 -8.17 4.95 24.37
N GLY A 89 -9.21 4.20 24.69
CA GLY A 89 -10.42 4.06 23.89
C GLY A 89 -11.14 5.40 23.67
N ALA A 90 -11.25 6.22 24.71
CA ALA A 90 -11.83 7.55 24.60
C ALA A 90 -10.98 8.51 23.74
N ALA A 91 -9.64 8.38 23.76
CA ALA A 91 -8.75 9.14 22.91
C ALA A 91 -8.92 8.76 21.43
N LEU A 92 -9.08 7.47 21.13
CA LEU A 92 -9.35 6.96 19.78
C LEU A 92 -10.70 7.47 19.25
N HIS A 93 -11.79 7.38 20.04
CA HIS A 93 -13.09 7.92 19.65
C HIS A 93 -13.02 9.42 19.32
N GLN A 94 -12.14 10.18 19.99
CA GLN A 94 -11.90 11.60 19.74
C GLN A 94 -10.94 11.85 18.56
N CYS A 95 -10.72 10.90 17.68
CA CYS A 95 -9.87 11.00 16.50
C CYS A 95 -8.42 11.42 16.83
N ASN A 96 -7.82 10.77 17.82
CA ASN A 96 -6.42 10.99 18.20
C ASN A 96 -5.64 9.69 18.13
N ILE A 97 -4.32 9.82 18.20
CA ILE A 97 -3.42 8.68 18.41
C ILE A 97 -3.25 8.46 19.91
N ALA A 98 -3.66 7.28 20.39
CA ALA A 98 -3.37 6.84 21.73
C ALA A 98 -1.94 6.26 21.79
N GLU A 99 -0.98 7.03 22.30
CA GLU A 99 0.36 6.48 22.55
C GLU A 99 0.33 5.67 23.85
N MET A 100 0.23 4.35 23.71
CA MET A 100 0.29 3.40 24.80
C MET A 100 1.54 2.55 24.67
N LYS A 101 2.30 2.44 25.75
CA LYS A 101 3.53 1.60 25.75
C LYS A 101 3.20 0.19 25.30
N THR A 102 4.18 -0.48 24.72
CA THR A 102 4.04 -1.86 24.28
C THR A 102 3.48 -2.72 25.43
N CYS A 103 2.55 -3.63 25.09
CA CYS A 103 1.88 -4.55 26.01
C CYS A 103 0.95 -3.94 27.07
N GLU A 104 0.52 -2.70 26.89
CA GLU A 104 -0.59 -2.13 27.67
C GLU A 104 -1.98 -2.57 27.14
N GLY A 105 -2.01 -3.55 26.22
CA GLY A 105 -3.25 -4.14 25.70
C GLY A 105 -3.96 -3.27 24.65
N LYS A 106 -3.23 -2.68 23.71
CA LYS A 106 -3.78 -1.84 22.61
C LYS A 106 -4.92 -2.51 21.87
N THR A 107 -4.79 -3.80 21.54
CA THR A 107 -5.85 -4.56 20.85
C THR A 107 -7.17 -4.53 21.61
N LEU A 108 -7.12 -4.68 22.95
CA LEU A 108 -8.29 -4.59 23.82
C LEU A 108 -8.86 -3.17 23.88
N VAL A 109 -7.98 -2.15 23.79
CA VAL A 109 -8.40 -0.73 23.75
C VAL A 109 -9.20 -0.43 22.49
N GLY A 110 -8.77 -0.96 21.35
CA GLY A 110 -9.46 -0.77 20.06
C GLY A 110 -10.90 -1.31 20.06
N LEU A 111 -11.19 -2.29 20.91
CA LEU A 111 -12.52 -2.86 21.05
C LEU A 111 -13.59 -1.83 21.50
N LEU A 112 -13.19 -0.90 22.38
CA LEU A 112 -14.09 0.10 22.98
C LEU A 112 -14.68 1.07 21.92
N PRO A 113 -13.85 1.83 21.16
CA PRO A 113 -14.37 2.72 20.13
C PRO A 113 -14.95 1.97 18.94
N ALA A 114 -14.42 0.76 18.60
CA ALA A 114 -14.96 -0.04 17.52
C ALA A 114 -16.41 -0.49 17.80
N TYR A 115 -16.73 -0.85 19.04
CA TYR A 115 -18.10 -1.12 19.43
C TYR A 115 -19.00 0.13 19.33
N LEU A 116 -18.55 1.24 19.92
CA LEU A 116 -19.33 2.48 19.95
C LEU A 116 -19.65 3.00 18.53
N GLU A 117 -18.68 3.06 17.64
CA GLU A 117 -18.89 3.50 16.25
C GLU A 117 -19.63 2.43 15.43
N GLY A 118 -19.41 1.14 15.73
CA GLY A 118 -20.11 0.03 15.07
C GLY A 118 -21.65 0.03 15.33
N LEU A 119 -22.13 0.74 16.35
CA LEU A 119 -23.57 0.93 16.58
C LEU A 119 -24.26 1.66 15.43
N LEU A 120 -23.56 2.52 14.69
CA LEU A 120 -24.08 3.24 13.52
C LEU A 120 -24.35 2.34 12.32
N GLY A 121 -23.68 1.19 12.22
CA GLY A 121 -23.79 0.28 11.06
C GLY A 121 -23.12 0.79 9.78
N GLU A 122 -22.34 1.88 9.83
CA GLU A 122 -21.65 2.48 8.69
C GLU A 122 -20.32 1.80 8.35
N GLY A 123 -19.83 0.90 9.19
CA GLY A 123 -18.61 0.13 9.03
C GLY A 123 -17.40 0.78 9.71
N VAL A 124 -16.77 0.01 10.58
CA VAL A 124 -15.52 0.36 11.27
C VAL A 124 -14.41 -0.50 10.70
N HIS A 125 -13.33 0.11 10.23
CA HIS A 125 -12.15 -0.62 9.74
C HIS A 125 -11.05 -0.60 10.80
N ILE A 126 -10.61 -1.79 11.22
CA ILE A 126 -9.44 -1.95 12.10
C ILE A 126 -8.27 -2.41 11.23
N VAL A 127 -7.29 -1.52 11.09
CA VAL A 127 -6.16 -1.71 10.19
C VAL A 127 -4.98 -2.28 10.95
N THR A 128 -4.47 -3.42 10.49
CA THR A 128 -3.32 -4.11 11.08
C THR A 128 -2.16 -4.20 10.09
N VAL A 129 -0.96 -4.53 10.56
CA VAL A 129 0.25 -4.59 9.74
C VAL A 129 0.36 -5.86 8.89
N ASN A 130 -0.37 -6.94 9.20
CA ASN A 130 -0.33 -8.18 8.42
C ASN A 130 -1.62 -9.02 8.60
N ASP A 131 -1.83 -9.98 7.69
CA ASP A 131 -2.98 -10.87 7.64
C ASP A 131 -3.11 -11.76 8.88
N TYR A 132 -1.98 -12.17 9.47
CA TYR A 132 -1.97 -12.99 10.69
C TYR A 132 -2.65 -12.24 11.84
N LEU A 133 -2.27 -11.00 12.08
CA LEU A 133 -2.88 -10.16 13.11
C LEU A 133 -4.34 -9.84 12.79
N ALA A 134 -4.66 -9.55 11.52
CA ALA A 134 -6.05 -9.30 11.11
C ALA A 134 -6.94 -10.51 11.46
N ARG A 135 -6.49 -11.72 11.17
CA ARG A 135 -7.20 -12.97 11.48
C ARG A 135 -7.33 -13.18 12.98
N VAL A 136 -6.20 -13.20 13.70
CA VAL A 136 -6.19 -13.52 15.14
C VAL A 136 -6.95 -12.47 15.95
N GLN A 137 -6.77 -11.19 15.66
CA GLN A 137 -7.47 -10.13 16.38
C GLN A 137 -8.97 -10.12 16.09
N SER A 138 -9.39 -10.35 14.83
CA SER A 138 -10.81 -10.45 14.47
C SER A 138 -11.49 -11.66 15.14
N GLU A 139 -10.80 -12.78 15.30
CA GLU A 139 -11.32 -13.95 16.01
C GLU A 139 -11.47 -13.69 17.52
N GLN A 140 -10.41 -13.20 18.17
CA GLN A 140 -10.40 -12.97 19.61
C GLN A 140 -11.35 -11.85 20.03
N MET A 141 -11.23 -10.65 19.41
CA MET A 141 -12.08 -9.51 19.73
C MET A 141 -13.50 -9.70 19.19
N GLY A 142 -13.64 -10.44 18.10
CA GLY A 142 -14.91 -10.79 17.51
C GLY A 142 -15.83 -11.60 18.43
N ARG A 143 -15.27 -12.34 19.37
CA ARG A 143 -16.06 -13.04 20.40
C ARG A 143 -16.86 -12.05 21.24
N VAL A 144 -16.26 -10.91 21.63
CA VAL A 144 -16.94 -9.87 22.42
C VAL A 144 -17.97 -9.13 21.57
N HIS A 145 -17.61 -8.75 20.35
CA HIS A 145 -18.53 -8.07 19.45
C HIS A 145 -19.76 -8.92 19.13
N ARG A 146 -19.57 -10.20 18.82
CA ARG A 146 -20.68 -11.14 18.58
C ARG A 146 -21.55 -11.37 19.81
N PHE A 147 -20.96 -11.45 21.01
CA PHE A 147 -21.70 -11.53 22.25
C PHE A 147 -22.61 -10.30 22.44
N LEU A 148 -22.14 -9.13 22.05
CA LEU A 148 -22.90 -7.88 22.09
C LEU A 148 -23.78 -7.65 20.84
N GLY A 149 -23.89 -8.60 19.91
CA GLY A 149 -24.77 -8.53 18.75
C GLY A 149 -24.24 -7.72 17.57
N LEU A 150 -22.94 -7.40 17.53
CA LEU A 150 -22.30 -6.80 16.34
C LEU A 150 -21.70 -7.88 15.44
N SER A 151 -21.80 -7.66 14.14
CA SER A 151 -21.14 -8.48 13.12
C SER A 151 -19.67 -8.08 12.94
N ILE A 152 -18.82 -9.10 12.74
CA ILE A 152 -17.39 -8.90 12.57
C ILE A 152 -16.82 -9.80 11.49
N SER A 153 -15.91 -9.29 10.70
CA SER A 153 -15.21 -10.03 9.66
C SER A 153 -13.76 -9.57 9.51
N ALA A 154 -13.00 -10.27 8.66
CA ALA A 154 -11.65 -9.90 8.27
C ALA A 154 -11.48 -9.99 6.76
N ILE A 155 -10.70 -9.06 6.19
CA ILE A 155 -10.21 -9.08 4.81
C ILE A 155 -8.78 -9.61 4.83
N LEU A 156 -8.54 -10.66 4.05
CA LEU A 156 -7.24 -11.31 3.91
C LEU A 156 -6.82 -11.34 2.44
N SER A 157 -5.52 -11.45 2.17
CA SER A 157 -4.94 -11.35 0.82
C SER A 157 -5.53 -12.35 -0.18
N ASP A 158 -5.80 -13.57 0.25
CA ASP A 158 -6.29 -14.65 -0.63
C ASP A 158 -7.82 -14.72 -0.77
N MET A 159 -8.56 -13.73 -0.24
CA MET A 159 -10.03 -13.76 -0.30
C MET A 159 -10.57 -13.41 -1.69
N PRO A 160 -11.53 -14.19 -2.23
CA PRO A 160 -12.22 -13.86 -3.47
C PRO A 160 -13.14 -12.63 -3.30
N PRO A 161 -13.43 -11.87 -4.40
CA PRO A 161 -14.20 -10.62 -4.32
C PRO A 161 -15.57 -10.75 -3.64
N MET A 162 -16.32 -11.81 -3.90
CA MET A 162 -17.62 -12.04 -3.27
C MET A 162 -17.53 -12.18 -1.74
N ALA A 163 -16.51 -12.91 -1.26
CA ALA A 163 -16.28 -13.04 0.18
C ALA A 163 -15.85 -11.71 0.82
N ARG A 164 -15.04 -10.89 0.10
CA ARG A 164 -14.69 -9.53 0.53
C ARG A 164 -15.92 -8.65 0.68
N LYS A 165 -16.82 -8.68 -0.33
CA LYS A 165 -18.07 -7.91 -0.31
C LYS A 165 -18.93 -8.26 0.92
N GLU A 166 -19.04 -9.54 1.25
CA GLU A 166 -19.76 -9.96 2.45
C GLU A 166 -19.03 -9.52 3.74
N ALA A 167 -17.70 -9.57 3.75
CA ALA A 167 -16.90 -9.13 4.89
C ALA A 167 -17.04 -7.63 5.17
N TYR A 168 -17.13 -6.79 4.13
CA TYR A 168 -17.36 -5.35 4.29
C TYR A 168 -18.77 -4.99 4.78
N LYS A 169 -19.75 -5.91 4.74
CA LYS A 169 -21.08 -5.68 5.32
C LYS A 169 -21.07 -5.75 6.84
N ALA A 170 -20.02 -6.29 7.44
CA ALA A 170 -19.91 -6.38 8.90
C ALA A 170 -19.83 -4.99 9.55
N ASP A 171 -20.30 -4.87 10.79
CA ASP A 171 -20.21 -3.62 11.58
C ASP A 171 -18.74 -3.25 11.84
N VAL A 172 -17.87 -4.28 12.03
CA VAL A 172 -16.43 -4.10 12.20
C VAL A 172 -15.67 -5.04 11.26
N THR A 173 -14.75 -4.48 10.45
CA THR A 173 -13.93 -5.24 9.50
C THR A 173 -12.45 -5.05 9.81
N TYR A 174 -11.73 -6.15 10.02
CA TYR A 174 -10.28 -6.16 10.18
C TYR A 174 -9.60 -6.38 8.82
N GLY A 175 -8.43 -5.80 8.61
CA GLY A 175 -7.64 -6.02 7.41
C GLY A 175 -6.31 -5.30 7.47
N THR A 176 -5.46 -5.52 6.46
CA THR A 176 -4.21 -4.76 6.32
C THR A 176 -4.45 -3.46 5.56
N ASN A 177 -3.58 -2.47 5.77
CA ASN A 177 -3.57 -1.23 5.00
C ASN A 177 -3.54 -1.47 3.49
N ASN A 178 -2.77 -2.46 3.04
CA ASN A 178 -2.62 -2.81 1.63
C ASN A 178 -3.93 -3.37 1.06
N GLU A 179 -4.58 -4.30 1.77
CA GLU A 179 -5.83 -4.91 1.30
C GLU A 179 -6.97 -3.88 1.20
N PHE A 180 -7.14 -3.02 2.21
CA PHE A 180 -8.11 -1.94 2.17
C PHE A 180 -7.85 -0.97 1.01
N GLY A 181 -6.58 -0.58 0.81
CA GLY A 181 -6.21 0.33 -0.27
C GLY A 181 -6.34 -0.30 -1.66
N PHE A 182 -5.99 -1.59 -1.82
CA PHE A 182 -6.19 -2.29 -3.09
C PHE A 182 -7.66 -2.53 -3.41
N ASP A 183 -8.49 -2.83 -2.41
CA ASP A 183 -9.94 -2.93 -2.63
C ASP A 183 -10.54 -1.60 -3.10
N TYR A 184 -10.08 -0.46 -2.53
CA TYR A 184 -10.46 0.85 -3.03
C TYR A 184 -10.06 1.06 -4.49
N LEU A 185 -8.83 0.71 -4.87
CA LEU A 185 -8.38 0.83 -6.26
C LEU A 185 -9.16 -0.09 -7.19
N ARG A 186 -9.43 -1.34 -6.78
CA ARG A 186 -10.24 -2.31 -7.54
C ARG A 186 -11.67 -1.82 -7.76
N ASP A 187 -12.30 -1.27 -6.72
CA ASP A 187 -13.66 -0.71 -6.80
C ASP A 187 -13.75 0.45 -7.81
N ASN A 188 -12.68 1.24 -7.93
CA ASN A 188 -12.60 2.32 -8.91
C ASN A 188 -12.21 1.86 -10.32
N MET A 189 -11.96 0.57 -10.51
CA MET A 189 -11.76 -0.07 -11.82
C MET A 189 -12.92 -1.02 -12.20
N ALA A 190 -13.91 -1.19 -11.32
CA ALA A 190 -15.04 -2.11 -11.49
C ALA A 190 -15.98 -1.65 -12.60
N SER A 191 -16.50 -2.56 -13.39
CA SER A 191 -17.43 -2.25 -14.50
C SER A 191 -18.88 -2.08 -14.04
N SER A 192 -19.19 -2.53 -12.82
CA SER A 192 -20.54 -2.45 -12.25
C SER A 192 -20.50 -2.32 -10.72
N LEU A 193 -21.55 -1.77 -10.12
CA LEU A 193 -21.71 -1.72 -8.66
C LEU A 193 -21.72 -3.10 -7.99
N SER A 194 -22.11 -4.13 -8.73
CA SER A 194 -22.12 -5.50 -8.22
C SER A 194 -20.71 -6.01 -7.94
N GLU A 195 -19.70 -5.50 -8.65
CA GLU A 195 -18.29 -5.84 -8.49
C GLU A 195 -17.61 -5.07 -7.36
N CYS A 196 -18.14 -3.89 -6.98
CA CYS A 196 -17.61 -3.10 -5.87
C CYS A 196 -17.81 -3.83 -4.54
N VAL A 197 -16.79 -3.83 -3.70
CA VAL A 197 -16.78 -4.54 -2.42
C VAL A 197 -16.92 -3.63 -1.21
N GLN A 198 -16.36 -2.41 -1.25
CA GLN A 198 -16.38 -1.46 -0.14
C GLN A 198 -17.70 -0.68 -0.06
N ARG A 199 -18.10 -0.29 1.18
CA ARG A 199 -19.32 0.50 1.44
C ARG A 199 -19.03 2.01 1.59
N GLY A 200 -17.82 2.37 1.95
CA GLY A 200 -17.41 3.73 2.30
C GLY A 200 -16.28 3.76 3.31
N HIS A 201 -15.93 4.95 3.77
CA HIS A 201 -14.78 5.20 4.65
C HIS A 201 -15.22 5.99 5.88
N HIS A 202 -16.09 5.40 6.72
CA HIS A 202 -16.59 6.06 7.91
C HIS A 202 -15.53 6.22 9.00
N TYR A 203 -15.07 5.13 9.61
CA TYR A 203 -14.10 5.20 10.70
C TYR A 203 -12.99 4.16 10.55
N ALA A 204 -11.74 4.60 10.69
CA ALA A 204 -10.57 3.70 10.75
C ALA A 204 -9.82 3.84 12.06
N ILE A 205 -9.48 2.71 12.67
CA ILE A 205 -8.53 2.59 13.78
C ILE A 205 -7.28 1.89 13.25
N VAL A 206 -6.17 2.61 13.19
CA VAL A 206 -4.90 2.07 12.68
C VAL A 206 -4.05 1.58 13.84
N ASP A 207 -3.87 0.24 13.93
CA ASP A 207 -2.93 -0.35 14.89
C ASP A 207 -1.50 -0.21 14.38
N GLU A 208 -0.55 0.05 15.29
CA GLU A 208 0.83 0.40 14.95
C GLU A 208 0.89 1.54 13.91
N VAL A 209 0.15 2.61 14.19
CA VAL A 209 -0.07 3.74 13.28
C VAL A 209 1.21 4.40 12.77
N ASP A 210 2.28 4.34 13.51
CA ASP A 210 3.60 4.86 13.12
C ASP A 210 4.31 3.98 12.08
N SER A 211 3.99 2.68 12.01
CA SER A 211 4.43 1.83 10.90
C SER A 211 3.70 2.21 9.62
N ILE A 212 2.39 2.13 9.68
CA ILE A 212 1.53 2.24 8.49
C ILE A 212 1.56 3.66 7.93
N LEU A 213 1.40 4.69 8.78
CA LEU A 213 1.28 6.07 8.30
C LEU A 213 2.61 6.83 8.20
N VAL A 214 3.73 6.24 8.64
CA VAL A 214 5.06 6.86 8.54
C VAL A 214 6.03 5.98 7.77
N ASP A 215 6.31 4.75 8.23
CA ASP A 215 7.33 3.91 7.59
C ASP A 215 6.92 3.43 6.21
N GLU A 216 5.75 2.83 6.11
CA GLU A 216 5.19 2.31 4.86
C GLU A 216 4.70 3.41 3.93
N ALA A 217 4.38 4.60 4.45
CA ALA A 217 3.89 5.74 3.69
C ALA A 217 4.95 6.45 2.82
N ARG A 218 5.97 5.72 2.35
CA ARG A 218 7.00 6.19 1.41
C ARG A 218 6.66 5.86 -0.03
N THR A 219 5.97 4.76 -0.25
CA THR A 219 5.62 4.22 -1.57
C THR A 219 4.11 4.19 -1.72
N PRO A 220 3.55 4.59 -2.88
CA PRO A 220 2.11 4.45 -3.14
C PRO A 220 1.72 3.00 -3.37
N LEU A 221 0.44 2.70 -3.20
CA LEU A 221 -0.18 1.48 -3.70
C LEU A 221 -0.40 1.63 -5.21
N ILE A 222 0.01 0.65 -5.99
CA ILE A 222 -0.08 0.67 -7.45
C ILE A 222 -0.65 -0.67 -7.95
N ILE A 223 -1.67 -0.59 -8.80
CA ILE A 223 -2.11 -1.72 -9.62
C ILE A 223 -1.59 -1.49 -11.04
N SER A 224 -0.80 -2.42 -11.55
CA SER A 224 -0.26 -2.38 -12.90
C SER A 224 -0.77 -3.56 -13.72
N GLY A 225 -0.95 -3.32 -15.00
CA GLY A 225 -1.31 -4.34 -15.97
C GLY A 225 -0.45 -4.25 -17.23
N PRO A 226 -0.42 -5.30 -18.06
CA PRO A 226 0.30 -5.22 -19.32
C PRO A 226 -0.32 -4.17 -20.23
N ALA A 227 0.53 -3.34 -20.83
CA ALA A 227 0.12 -2.35 -21.82
C ALA A 227 -0.51 -3.02 -23.05
N GLU A 228 -1.45 -2.33 -23.70
CA GLU A 228 -2.12 -2.83 -24.92
C GLU A 228 -1.23 -2.63 -26.16
N GLU A 229 0.03 -2.99 -26.10
CA GLU A 229 0.92 -2.84 -27.22
C GLU A 229 0.83 -4.02 -28.19
N ASN A 230 0.79 -3.72 -29.50
CA ASN A 230 0.92 -4.69 -30.56
C ASN A 230 2.38 -5.14 -30.67
N LYS A 231 2.80 -6.13 -29.88
CA LYS A 231 4.17 -6.69 -29.88
C LYS A 231 4.70 -7.05 -31.26
N GLN A 232 3.82 -7.27 -32.22
CA GLN A 232 4.18 -7.58 -33.61
C GLN A 232 4.95 -6.45 -34.31
N TRP A 233 4.77 -5.20 -33.89
CA TRP A 233 5.43 -4.07 -34.53
C TRP A 233 6.92 -3.98 -34.19
N TYR A 234 7.34 -4.34 -32.99
CA TYR A 234 8.77 -4.27 -32.62
C TYR A 234 9.68 -5.11 -33.53
N PRO A 235 9.41 -6.40 -33.79
CA PRO A 235 10.20 -7.20 -34.72
C PRO A 235 10.11 -6.68 -36.17
N GLU A 236 8.95 -6.14 -36.56
CA GLU A 236 8.77 -5.62 -37.92
C GLU A 236 9.59 -4.36 -38.13
N PHE A 237 9.52 -3.38 -37.20
CA PHE A 237 10.35 -2.18 -37.27
C PHE A 237 11.84 -2.47 -37.09
N ALA A 238 12.23 -3.44 -36.27
CA ALA A 238 13.62 -3.88 -36.18
C ALA A 238 14.16 -4.37 -37.53
N LYS A 239 13.35 -5.13 -38.30
CA LYS A 239 13.72 -5.55 -39.68
C LYS A 239 13.78 -4.41 -40.67
N ILE A 240 12.82 -3.46 -40.61
CA ILE A 240 12.79 -2.29 -41.50
C ILE A 240 14.03 -1.46 -41.22
N VAL A 241 14.27 -1.05 -39.99
CA VAL A 241 15.36 -0.18 -39.54
C VAL A 241 16.75 -0.80 -39.80
N SER A 242 16.87 -2.14 -39.78
CA SER A 242 18.13 -2.81 -40.15
C SER A 242 18.62 -2.50 -41.56
N ARG A 243 17.74 -2.04 -42.43
CA ARG A 243 18.01 -1.74 -43.86
C ARG A 243 18.09 -0.26 -44.16
N LEU A 244 17.68 0.60 -43.24
CA LEU A 244 17.79 2.05 -43.36
C LEU A 244 19.24 2.49 -43.12
N GLU A 245 19.66 3.54 -43.85
CA GLU A 245 21.02 4.09 -43.82
C GLU A 245 21.04 5.44 -43.09
N ARG A 246 22.01 5.58 -42.16
CA ARG A 246 22.22 6.83 -41.45
C ARG A 246 22.62 7.94 -42.39
N ASP A 247 22.17 9.17 -42.15
CA ASP A 247 22.39 10.40 -42.94
C ASP A 247 21.69 10.40 -44.31
N VAL A 248 20.95 9.32 -44.66
CA VAL A 248 20.14 9.21 -45.89
C VAL A 248 18.66 9.07 -45.50
N ASP A 249 18.35 8.13 -44.60
CA ASP A 249 17.00 7.82 -44.17
C ASP A 249 16.64 8.44 -42.80
N TYR A 250 17.64 8.65 -41.94
CA TYR A 250 17.48 9.25 -40.64
C TYR A 250 18.78 9.91 -40.15
N GLU A 251 18.65 10.91 -39.30
CA GLU A 251 19.74 11.59 -38.59
C GLU A 251 19.77 11.18 -37.10
N VAL A 252 21.00 11.19 -36.51
CA VAL A 252 21.25 10.85 -35.12
C VAL A 252 22.04 11.94 -34.42
N ASP A 253 21.48 12.55 -33.39
CA ASP A 253 22.20 13.45 -32.48
C ASP A 253 22.64 12.66 -31.23
N GLU A 254 23.87 12.17 -31.22
CA GLU A 254 24.42 11.40 -30.12
C GLU A 254 24.52 12.18 -28.80
N LYS A 255 24.67 13.53 -28.88
CA LYS A 255 24.76 14.39 -27.71
C LYS A 255 23.43 14.58 -27.01
N LYS A 256 22.37 14.71 -27.79
CA LYS A 256 21.00 14.84 -27.26
C LYS A 256 20.30 13.48 -27.10
N ARG A 257 20.90 12.41 -27.58
CA ARG A 257 20.31 11.07 -27.66
C ARG A 257 18.96 11.05 -28.38
N THR A 258 18.84 11.84 -29.46
CA THR A 258 17.64 11.93 -30.28
C THR A 258 17.89 11.41 -31.70
N VAL A 259 16.81 10.96 -32.34
CA VAL A 259 16.81 10.53 -33.75
C VAL A 259 15.71 11.28 -34.50
N SER A 260 15.94 11.56 -35.75
CA SER A 260 14.98 12.22 -36.66
C SER A 260 14.93 11.47 -38.00
N VAL A 261 13.73 11.08 -38.41
CA VAL A 261 13.54 10.36 -39.68
C VAL A 261 13.46 11.40 -40.81
N LEU A 262 14.22 11.16 -41.88
CA LEU A 262 14.24 12.02 -43.07
C LEU A 262 13.16 11.61 -44.08
N GLY A 263 12.80 12.51 -45.01
CA GLY A 263 11.73 12.27 -45.97
C GLY A 263 11.92 10.97 -46.78
N HIS A 264 13.16 10.64 -47.17
CA HIS A 264 13.43 9.39 -47.88
C HIS A 264 13.16 8.16 -47.00
N GLY A 265 13.54 8.22 -45.71
CA GLY A 265 13.28 7.15 -44.76
C GLY A 265 11.77 6.94 -44.49
N ILE A 266 11.00 8.02 -44.46
CA ILE A 266 9.54 7.95 -44.32
C ILE A 266 8.95 7.19 -45.50
N THR A 267 9.29 7.58 -46.73
CA THR A 267 8.80 6.90 -47.96
C THR A 267 9.13 5.41 -47.97
N VAL A 268 10.36 5.04 -47.58
CA VAL A 268 10.77 3.62 -47.47
C VAL A 268 9.94 2.85 -46.44
N VAL A 269 9.62 3.47 -45.30
CA VAL A 269 8.78 2.86 -44.25
C VAL A 269 7.34 2.71 -44.72
N GLU A 270 6.74 3.74 -45.34
CA GLU A 270 5.41 3.73 -45.93
C GLU A 270 5.24 2.63 -46.99
N GLU A 271 6.18 2.52 -47.92
CA GLU A 271 6.19 1.45 -48.93
C GLU A 271 6.26 0.05 -48.32
N ARG A 272 7.03 -0.12 -47.22
CA ARG A 272 7.18 -1.40 -46.53
C ARG A 272 5.97 -1.83 -45.75
N LEU A 273 5.28 -0.87 -45.11
CA LEU A 273 4.08 -1.12 -44.32
C LEU A 273 2.83 -1.16 -45.20
N GLY A 274 2.90 -0.64 -46.42
CA GLY A 274 1.77 -0.54 -47.37
C GLY A 274 0.74 0.51 -46.91
N ILE A 275 1.21 1.59 -46.30
CA ILE A 275 0.41 2.74 -45.84
C ILE A 275 0.70 3.98 -46.71
N GLU A 276 -0.30 4.84 -46.90
CA GLU A 276 -0.16 6.03 -47.75
C GLU A 276 0.54 7.19 -47.02
N ASN A 277 0.32 7.34 -45.71
CA ASN A 277 0.91 8.42 -44.90
C ASN A 277 1.20 7.94 -43.47
N LEU A 278 2.46 7.99 -43.06
CA LEU A 278 2.89 7.61 -41.70
C LEU A 278 2.43 8.60 -40.62
N TYR A 279 2.20 9.86 -40.99
CA TYR A 279 1.78 10.93 -40.07
C TYR A 279 0.25 11.08 -39.98
N GLU A 280 -0.50 10.25 -40.64
CA GLU A 280 -1.95 10.19 -40.45
C GLU A 280 -2.27 9.74 -39.01
N SER A 281 -3.34 10.29 -38.41
CA SER A 281 -3.66 10.08 -37.00
C SER A 281 -3.77 8.59 -36.60
N ALA A 282 -4.28 7.76 -37.51
CA ALA A 282 -4.36 6.30 -37.33
C ALA A 282 -2.97 5.62 -37.28
N ASN A 283 -1.95 6.20 -37.91
CA ASN A 283 -0.60 5.65 -38.04
C ASN A 283 0.40 6.29 -37.09
N THR A 284 0.02 7.35 -36.35
CA THR A 284 0.88 8.09 -35.41
C THR A 284 1.60 7.18 -34.39
N PRO A 285 0.98 6.14 -33.83
CA PRO A 285 1.67 5.21 -32.91
C PRO A 285 2.87 4.50 -33.54
N LEU A 286 2.85 4.29 -34.88
CA LEU A 286 3.93 3.63 -35.64
C LEU A 286 5.23 4.43 -35.64
N ILE A 287 5.14 5.77 -35.53
CA ILE A 287 6.30 6.66 -35.43
C ILE A 287 7.10 6.36 -34.15
N GLY A 288 6.42 6.07 -33.05
CA GLY A 288 7.06 5.68 -31.79
C GLY A 288 7.91 4.41 -31.94
N TYR A 289 7.35 3.36 -32.57
CA TYR A 289 8.07 2.11 -32.83
C TYR A 289 9.27 2.33 -33.77
N LEU A 290 9.11 3.15 -34.81
CA LEU A 290 10.19 3.50 -35.75
C LEU A 290 11.34 4.22 -35.02
N ASN A 291 11.04 5.26 -34.28
CA ASN A 291 12.04 6.02 -33.51
C ASN A 291 12.76 5.15 -32.49
N ASN A 292 12.05 4.30 -31.76
CA ASN A 292 12.65 3.39 -30.78
C ASN A 292 13.53 2.33 -31.44
N ALA A 293 13.14 1.80 -32.59
CA ALA A 293 13.96 0.87 -33.34
C ALA A 293 15.26 1.52 -33.84
N ILE A 294 15.21 2.80 -34.29
CA ILE A 294 16.41 3.56 -34.71
C ILE A 294 17.28 3.87 -33.48
N LYS A 295 16.71 4.32 -32.37
CA LYS A 295 17.43 4.55 -31.11
C LYS A 295 18.13 3.26 -30.64
N ALA A 296 17.41 2.14 -30.63
CA ALA A 296 17.95 0.83 -30.26
C ALA A 296 19.14 0.43 -31.15
N LYS A 297 19.09 0.74 -32.47
CA LYS A 297 20.16 0.43 -33.42
C LYS A 297 21.40 1.30 -33.19
N GLU A 298 21.23 2.62 -33.04
CA GLU A 298 22.32 3.60 -33.14
C GLU A 298 22.85 4.09 -31.78
N LEU A 299 21.98 4.20 -30.76
CA LEU A 299 22.33 4.86 -29.49
C LEU A 299 22.56 3.89 -28.33
N PHE A 300 22.18 2.63 -28.48
CA PHE A 300 22.33 1.62 -27.44
C PHE A 300 23.15 0.42 -27.94
N HIS A 301 24.29 0.19 -27.34
CA HIS A 301 25.25 -0.81 -27.75
C HIS A 301 25.34 -1.96 -26.73
N ARG A 302 25.30 -3.18 -27.29
CA ARG A 302 25.47 -4.40 -26.47
C ARG A 302 26.83 -4.39 -25.80
N ASP A 303 26.90 -4.93 -24.60
CA ASP A 303 28.09 -5.02 -23.73
C ASP A 303 28.60 -3.66 -23.22
N LYS A 304 27.91 -2.57 -23.51
CA LYS A 304 28.14 -1.23 -23.00
C LYS A 304 26.92 -0.69 -22.24
N ASP A 305 25.80 -0.48 -22.93
CA ASP A 305 24.59 0.08 -22.37
C ASP A 305 23.66 -1.02 -21.83
N TYR A 306 23.75 -2.24 -22.36
CA TYR A 306 23.03 -3.43 -21.94
C TYR A 306 23.80 -4.72 -22.24
N VAL A 307 23.41 -5.81 -21.58
CA VAL A 307 23.90 -7.17 -21.86
C VAL A 307 22.72 -8.12 -22.08
N VAL A 308 22.97 -9.20 -22.82
CA VAL A 308 21.99 -10.28 -23.01
C VAL A 308 22.43 -11.50 -22.21
N VAL A 309 21.66 -11.82 -21.16
CA VAL A 309 21.98 -12.94 -20.25
C VAL A 309 20.74 -13.82 -20.08
N GLY A 310 20.87 -15.10 -20.39
CA GLY A 310 19.78 -16.06 -20.22
C GLY A 310 18.59 -15.87 -21.14
N GLY A 311 18.72 -15.09 -22.23
CA GLY A 311 17.64 -14.74 -23.15
C GLY A 311 16.90 -13.46 -22.75
N GLU A 312 17.46 -12.65 -21.84
CA GLU A 312 16.89 -11.38 -21.39
C GLU A 312 17.89 -10.25 -21.62
N VAL A 313 17.38 -9.07 -21.97
CA VAL A 313 18.15 -7.82 -22.01
C VAL A 313 18.20 -7.24 -20.61
N LEU A 314 19.41 -6.98 -20.11
CA LEU A 314 19.62 -6.35 -18.80
C LEU A 314 20.40 -5.04 -18.98
N ILE A 315 19.92 -3.96 -18.37
CA ILE A 315 20.59 -2.65 -18.42
C ILE A 315 21.91 -2.72 -17.67
N VAL A 316 22.94 -2.06 -18.20
CA VAL A 316 24.22 -1.85 -17.52
C VAL A 316 24.27 -0.41 -17.02
N ASP A 317 24.53 -0.22 -15.74
CA ASP A 317 24.73 1.09 -15.15
C ASP A 317 26.02 1.73 -15.67
N GLU A 318 25.92 2.89 -16.27
CA GLU A 318 27.02 3.60 -16.94
C GLU A 318 28.18 3.97 -15.96
N HIS A 319 27.85 4.17 -14.67
CA HIS A 319 28.83 4.60 -13.66
C HIS A 319 29.48 3.44 -12.92
N THR A 320 28.73 2.37 -12.66
CA THR A 320 29.22 1.22 -11.87
C THR A 320 29.56 0.00 -12.71
N GLY A 321 29.13 -0.06 -13.98
CA GLY A 321 29.29 -1.21 -14.86
C GLY A 321 28.52 -2.47 -14.40
N ARG A 322 27.58 -2.33 -13.44
CA ARG A 322 26.78 -3.44 -12.91
C ARG A 322 25.49 -3.57 -13.67
N THR A 323 24.99 -4.80 -13.81
CA THR A 323 23.69 -5.06 -14.37
C THR A 323 22.58 -4.67 -13.37
N LEU A 324 21.60 -3.89 -13.83
CA LEU A 324 20.44 -3.47 -13.07
C LEU A 324 19.32 -4.48 -13.30
N ALA A 325 19.24 -5.51 -12.46
CA ALA A 325 18.18 -6.50 -12.53
C ALA A 325 16.83 -5.88 -12.19
N GLY A 326 15.81 -6.20 -12.99
CA GLY A 326 14.43 -5.69 -12.77
C GLY A 326 14.17 -4.29 -13.33
N ARG A 327 15.18 -3.53 -13.80
CA ARG A 327 14.97 -2.26 -14.50
C ARG A 327 14.84 -2.46 -16.00
N ARG A 328 13.98 -1.65 -16.63
CA ARG A 328 13.77 -1.63 -18.09
C ARG A 328 13.89 -0.19 -18.60
N TYR A 329 14.24 -0.01 -19.86
CA TYR A 329 14.13 1.28 -20.53
C TYR A 329 12.65 1.56 -20.82
N ASN A 330 12.23 2.81 -20.69
CA ASN A 330 10.85 3.25 -20.85
C ASN A 330 10.44 3.39 -22.31
N GLU A 331 9.17 3.66 -22.58
CA GLU A 331 8.59 4.04 -23.87
C GLU A 331 8.80 3.03 -25.01
N GLY A 332 8.79 1.73 -24.72
CA GLY A 332 8.97 0.71 -25.75
C GLY A 332 10.42 0.54 -26.22
N LEU A 333 11.39 1.32 -25.73
CA LEU A 333 12.80 1.17 -26.09
C LEU A 333 13.39 -0.18 -25.66
N HIS A 334 12.98 -0.68 -24.48
CA HIS A 334 13.45 -1.99 -24.01
C HIS A 334 12.97 -3.11 -24.93
N GLN A 335 11.71 -3.07 -25.36
CA GLN A 335 11.12 -3.98 -26.32
C GLN A 335 11.78 -3.87 -27.71
N ALA A 336 12.15 -2.66 -28.13
CA ALA A 336 12.92 -2.44 -29.35
C ALA A 336 14.32 -3.07 -29.25
N LEU A 337 14.97 -3.04 -28.07
CA LEU A 337 16.24 -3.74 -27.81
C LEU A 337 16.06 -5.26 -27.79
N GLU A 338 14.99 -5.77 -27.14
CA GLU A 338 14.64 -7.19 -27.16
C GLU A 338 14.39 -7.68 -28.59
N ALA A 339 13.71 -6.87 -29.43
CA ALA A 339 13.51 -7.16 -30.85
C ALA A 339 14.81 -7.13 -31.65
N LYS A 340 15.70 -6.15 -31.41
CA LYS A 340 17.03 -6.04 -32.02
C LYS A 340 17.89 -7.28 -31.71
N GLU A 341 17.85 -7.75 -30.48
CA GLU A 341 18.63 -8.90 -30.01
C GLU A 341 17.95 -10.25 -30.28
N HIS A 342 16.77 -10.23 -30.90
CA HIS A 342 15.97 -11.44 -31.23
C HIS A 342 15.68 -12.31 -30.00
N VAL A 343 15.48 -11.70 -28.83
CA VAL A 343 15.02 -12.36 -27.60
C VAL A 343 13.50 -12.24 -27.45
N GLU A 344 12.93 -12.93 -26.48
CA GLU A 344 11.49 -12.82 -26.20
C GLU A 344 11.11 -11.42 -25.75
N ILE A 345 10.15 -10.80 -26.43
CA ILE A 345 9.64 -9.45 -26.11
C ILE A 345 8.65 -9.59 -24.95
N LYS A 346 9.01 -9.03 -23.82
CA LYS A 346 8.17 -9.02 -22.63
C LYS A 346 7.16 -7.87 -22.67
N ASP A 347 6.01 -8.10 -22.04
CA ASP A 347 5.02 -7.03 -21.86
C ASP A 347 5.60 -5.88 -21.04
N GLU A 348 5.26 -4.64 -21.40
CA GLU A 348 5.41 -3.50 -20.55
C GLU A 348 4.20 -3.41 -19.62
N TYR A 349 4.47 -3.12 -18.34
CA TYR A 349 3.41 -2.93 -17.37
C TYR A 349 3.16 -1.44 -17.21
N GLN A 350 1.91 -1.02 -17.40
CA GLN A 350 1.48 0.36 -17.16
C GLN A 350 0.68 0.46 -15.88
N THR A 351 0.75 1.60 -15.21
CA THR A 351 -0.05 1.93 -14.04
C THR A 351 -1.53 2.02 -14.44
N LEU A 352 -2.37 1.18 -13.84
CA LEU A 352 -3.82 1.20 -14.04
C LEU A 352 -4.53 2.04 -12.98
N ALA A 353 -4.07 1.95 -11.74
CA ALA A 353 -4.58 2.73 -10.62
C ALA A 353 -3.49 2.89 -9.56
N THR A 354 -3.48 4.03 -8.88
CA THR A 354 -2.52 4.33 -7.82
C THR A 354 -3.14 5.23 -6.76
N ILE A 355 -2.69 5.08 -5.51
CA ILE A 355 -2.99 6.00 -4.41
C ILE A 355 -1.89 5.91 -3.34
N THR A 356 -1.53 7.02 -2.73
CA THR A 356 -0.67 7.00 -1.55
C THR A 356 -1.47 6.60 -0.31
N LEU A 357 -0.81 5.94 0.67
CA LEU A 357 -1.45 5.61 1.94
C LEU A 357 -1.95 6.87 2.66
N GLN A 358 -1.21 7.99 2.54
CA GLN A 358 -1.62 9.27 3.11
C GLN A 358 -2.98 9.71 2.57
N ASN A 359 -3.16 9.73 1.24
CA ASN A 359 -4.42 10.15 0.62
C ASN A 359 -5.53 9.14 0.86
N TYR A 360 -5.22 7.84 0.90
CA TYR A 360 -6.20 6.82 1.23
C TYR A 360 -6.78 7.01 2.64
N PHE A 361 -5.94 7.13 3.67
CA PHE A 361 -6.43 7.29 5.06
C PHE A 361 -7.07 8.66 5.33
N ARG A 362 -6.77 9.68 4.53
CA ARG A 362 -7.46 10.98 4.59
C ARG A 362 -8.89 10.96 4.03
N MET A 363 -9.30 9.87 3.40
CA MET A 363 -10.68 9.69 2.91
C MET A 363 -11.67 9.30 4.02
N TYR A 364 -11.17 8.79 5.14
CA TYR A 364 -12.04 8.44 6.26
C TYR A 364 -12.60 9.68 6.94
N ASP A 365 -13.90 9.67 7.25
CA ASP A 365 -14.56 10.74 8.00
C ASP A 365 -13.95 10.88 9.39
N LYS A 366 -13.60 9.73 10.00
CA LYS A 366 -12.94 9.62 11.29
C LYS A 366 -11.71 8.72 11.19
N LEU A 367 -10.58 9.22 11.61
CA LEU A 367 -9.32 8.48 11.67
C LEU A 367 -8.77 8.52 13.07
N ALA A 368 -8.33 7.38 13.58
CA ALA A 368 -7.63 7.25 14.86
C ALA A 368 -6.51 6.22 14.74
N GLY A 369 -5.61 6.22 15.69
CA GLY A 369 -4.53 5.23 15.69
C GLY A 369 -3.96 4.97 17.06
N MET A 370 -3.23 3.87 17.18
CA MET A 370 -2.55 3.48 18.42
C MET A 370 -1.16 2.92 18.11
N THR A 371 -0.21 3.25 18.97
CA THR A 371 1.16 2.72 18.96
C THR A 371 1.86 3.00 20.27
N GLY A 372 3.04 2.41 20.48
CA GLY A 372 3.89 2.69 21.65
C GLY A 372 4.85 3.87 21.46
N THR A 373 4.94 4.48 20.29
CA THR A 373 6.07 5.33 19.89
C THR A 373 5.70 6.51 18.95
N ALA A 374 4.50 7.05 19.01
CA ALA A 374 4.04 8.13 18.12
C ALA A 374 4.61 9.51 18.43
N LYS A 375 4.98 9.79 19.67
CA LYS A 375 5.33 11.16 20.13
C LYS A 375 6.51 11.79 19.39
N THR A 376 7.42 10.97 18.89
CA THR A 376 8.55 11.45 18.09
C THR A 376 8.13 12.04 16.75
N GLU A 377 7.02 11.57 16.19
CA GLU A 377 6.48 11.93 14.87
C GLU A 377 5.19 12.78 14.97
N GLU A 378 4.86 13.31 16.15
CA GLU A 378 3.64 14.08 16.40
C GLU A 378 3.42 15.23 15.40
N SER A 379 4.50 15.91 15.00
CA SER A 379 4.40 17.01 14.03
C SER A 379 4.00 16.53 12.63
N GLU A 380 4.37 15.32 12.26
CA GLU A 380 3.98 14.70 10.99
C GLU A 380 2.52 14.27 11.03
N PHE A 381 2.10 13.55 12.06
CA PHE A 381 0.72 13.14 12.25
C PHE A 381 -0.25 14.34 12.23
N GLN A 382 0.12 15.43 12.92
CA GLN A 382 -0.71 16.63 12.93
C GLN A 382 -0.79 17.33 11.57
N LYS A 383 0.33 17.40 10.82
CA LYS A 383 0.38 18.14 9.55
C LYS A 383 -0.25 17.38 8.39
N ILE A 384 -0.10 16.05 8.33
CA ILE A 384 -0.55 15.23 7.22
C ILE A 384 -1.98 14.74 7.47
N TYR A 385 -2.26 14.21 8.67
CA TYR A 385 -3.51 13.51 8.98
C TYR A 385 -4.43 14.30 9.92
N GLY A 386 -3.98 15.40 10.50
CA GLY A 386 -4.75 16.16 11.50
C GLY A 386 -4.84 15.46 12.86
N LEU A 387 -4.04 14.42 13.10
CA LEU A 387 -4.11 13.61 14.32
C LEU A 387 -3.23 14.17 15.43
N GLY A 388 -3.81 14.35 16.61
CA GLY A 388 -3.05 14.65 17.84
C GLY A 388 -2.51 13.36 18.47
N VAL A 389 -1.37 13.45 19.17
CA VAL A 389 -0.79 12.32 19.91
C VAL A 389 -1.01 12.51 21.40
N ILE A 390 -1.73 11.59 22.02
CA ILE A 390 -2.05 11.62 23.46
C ILE A 390 -1.27 10.49 24.15
N PRO A 391 -0.22 10.82 24.93
CA PRO A 391 0.47 9.83 25.74
C PRO A 391 -0.44 9.35 26.90
N ILE A 392 -0.78 8.07 26.87
CA ILE A 392 -1.57 7.43 27.93
C ILE A 392 -0.60 6.87 29.00
N PRO A 393 -0.85 7.13 30.28
CA PRO A 393 0.00 6.57 31.35
C PRO A 393 -0.08 5.05 31.38
N THR A 394 0.98 4.40 31.79
CA THR A 394 1.01 2.94 32.00
C THR A 394 0.18 2.53 33.22
N ASN A 395 -0.45 1.35 33.16
CA ASN A 395 -1.23 0.80 34.27
C ASN A 395 -0.38 0.55 35.53
N ARG A 396 0.86 0.05 35.32
CA ARG A 396 1.87 -0.08 36.37
C ARG A 396 3.12 0.73 36.02
N PRO A 397 3.86 1.26 37.01
CA PRO A 397 5.10 1.99 36.73
C PRO A 397 6.11 1.12 35.97
N MET A 398 6.70 1.66 34.93
CA MET A 398 7.78 1.00 34.20
C MET A 398 9.07 1.01 35.05
N ILE A 399 9.60 -0.16 35.34
CA ILE A 399 10.81 -0.34 36.16
C ILE A 399 12.02 -0.83 35.38
N ARG A 400 11.90 -0.95 34.03
CA ARG A 400 12.99 -1.34 33.12
C ARG A 400 14.20 -0.41 33.29
N LYS A 401 15.41 -1.02 33.27
CA LYS A 401 16.68 -0.29 33.32
C LYS A 401 17.27 -0.14 31.94
N ASP A 402 17.20 1.06 31.37
CA ASP A 402 17.87 1.38 30.12
C ASP A 402 19.32 1.77 30.39
N GLN A 403 20.25 0.89 30.07
CA GLN A 403 21.69 1.08 30.29
C GLN A 403 22.27 2.04 29.25
N LYS A 404 23.47 2.60 29.54
CA LYS A 404 24.16 3.47 28.59
C LYS A 404 24.67 2.68 27.40
N ASP A 405 24.77 3.35 26.25
CA ASP A 405 25.35 2.80 25.04
C ASP A 405 26.85 2.53 25.26
N LEU A 406 27.33 1.39 24.72
CA LEU A 406 28.74 1.05 24.62
C LEU A 406 29.20 1.24 23.19
N ILE A 407 30.24 2.07 22.99
CA ILE A 407 30.69 2.47 21.66
C ILE A 407 32.10 1.93 21.44
N TYR A 408 32.22 1.05 20.44
CA TYR A 408 33.48 0.41 20.05
C TYR A 408 34.06 1.05 18.79
N ARG A 409 35.33 0.89 18.57
CA ARG A 409 36.01 1.42 17.41
C ARG A 409 35.66 0.64 16.13
N THR A 410 35.56 -0.69 16.24
CA THR A 410 35.31 -1.57 15.09
C THR A 410 34.04 -2.40 15.29
N GLU A 411 33.43 -2.86 14.18
CA GLU A 411 32.27 -3.76 14.25
C GLU A 411 32.66 -5.12 14.89
N ASP A 412 33.84 -5.65 14.61
CA ASP A 412 34.28 -6.92 15.19
C ASP A 412 34.37 -6.86 16.70
N ALA A 413 35.03 -5.82 17.26
CA ALA A 413 35.08 -5.61 18.72
C ALA A 413 33.70 -5.45 19.36
N LYS A 414 32.79 -4.76 18.66
CA LYS A 414 31.37 -4.64 19.07
C LYS A 414 30.70 -6.01 19.15
N PHE A 415 30.81 -6.81 18.11
CA PHE A 415 30.16 -8.13 18.07
C PHE A 415 30.80 -9.09 19.09
N ASP A 416 32.09 -9.06 19.29
CA ASP A 416 32.75 -9.90 20.30
C ASP A 416 32.30 -9.51 21.70
N ALA A 417 32.12 -8.24 22.01
CA ALA A 417 31.57 -7.77 23.25
C ALA A 417 30.09 -8.18 23.45
N ILE A 418 29.26 -8.13 22.39
CA ILE A 418 27.88 -8.65 22.44
C ILE A 418 27.89 -10.14 22.80
N ILE A 419 28.73 -10.94 22.14
CA ILE A 419 28.81 -12.38 22.39
C ILE A 419 29.21 -12.66 23.83
N ALA A 420 30.19 -11.93 24.38
CA ALA A 420 30.66 -12.11 25.76
C ALA A 420 29.52 -11.82 26.76
N ASP A 421 28.76 -10.72 26.59
CA ASP A 421 27.61 -10.38 27.44
C ASP A 421 26.48 -11.40 27.30
N VAL A 422 26.21 -11.88 26.08
CA VAL A 422 25.20 -12.93 25.83
C VAL A 422 25.57 -14.24 26.54
N VAL A 423 26.81 -14.67 26.48
CA VAL A 423 27.27 -15.91 27.15
C VAL A 423 27.08 -15.80 28.66
N GLU A 424 27.55 -14.72 29.30
CA GLU A 424 27.41 -14.48 30.74
C GLU A 424 25.95 -14.55 31.21
N ARG A 425 25.06 -13.85 30.49
CA ARG A 425 23.63 -13.77 30.87
C ARG A 425 22.86 -15.05 30.55
N HIS A 426 23.20 -15.73 29.46
CA HIS A 426 22.64 -17.03 29.10
C HIS A 426 22.98 -18.10 30.15
N GLU A 427 24.23 -18.12 30.60
CA GLU A 427 24.68 -19.02 31.69
C GLU A 427 23.96 -18.73 33.02
N ALA A 428 23.62 -17.46 33.31
CA ALA A 428 22.79 -17.04 34.41
C ALA A 428 21.31 -17.44 34.25
N GLY A 429 20.87 -17.81 33.03
CA GLY A 429 19.50 -18.20 32.72
C GLY A 429 18.58 -17.03 32.34
N GLN A 430 19.11 -15.83 32.15
CA GLN A 430 18.32 -14.66 31.72
C GLN A 430 17.93 -14.76 30.22
N PRO A 431 16.65 -14.55 29.83
CA PRO A 431 16.28 -14.50 28.43
C PRO A 431 16.83 -13.25 27.76
N ILE A 432 17.26 -13.39 26.49
CA ILE A 432 17.95 -12.34 25.71
C ILE A 432 17.31 -12.18 24.35
N LEU A 433 16.97 -10.93 23.99
CA LEU A 433 16.55 -10.55 22.65
C LEU A 433 17.60 -9.62 22.02
N ILE A 434 18.14 -9.98 20.86
CA ILE A 434 19.14 -9.18 20.16
C ILE A 434 18.53 -8.61 18.90
N GLY A 435 18.38 -7.29 18.82
CA GLY A 435 17.91 -6.55 17.66
C GLY A 435 19.05 -6.19 16.73
N THR A 436 18.89 -6.46 15.44
CA THR A 436 19.84 -6.11 14.37
C THR A 436 19.15 -5.27 13.29
N ALA A 437 19.87 -4.35 12.63
CA ALA A 437 19.30 -3.49 11.60
C ALA A 437 19.13 -4.19 10.24
N SER A 438 19.81 -5.31 9.99
CA SER A 438 19.71 -6.03 8.73
C SER A 438 19.77 -7.55 8.89
N VAL A 439 19.22 -8.25 7.88
CA VAL A 439 19.28 -9.72 7.80
C VAL A 439 20.75 -10.21 7.78
N ALA A 440 21.62 -9.55 7.03
CA ALA A 440 23.03 -9.91 6.94
C ALA A 440 23.74 -9.85 8.30
N LYS A 441 23.45 -8.82 9.11
CA LYS A 441 24.00 -8.68 10.47
C LYS A 441 23.42 -9.73 11.43
N SER A 442 22.16 -10.11 11.26
CA SER A 442 21.55 -11.19 12.04
C SER A 442 22.18 -12.55 11.74
N GLU A 443 22.49 -12.82 10.48
CA GLU A 443 23.18 -14.05 10.07
C GLU A 443 24.63 -14.10 10.59
N LEU A 444 25.37 -13.00 10.48
CA LEU A 444 26.72 -12.87 11.03
C LEU A 444 26.75 -13.11 12.54
N LEU A 445 25.84 -12.51 13.27
CA LEU A 445 25.73 -12.67 14.71
C LEU A 445 25.34 -14.11 15.09
N SER A 446 24.41 -14.72 14.34
CA SER A 446 24.04 -16.13 14.50
C SER A 446 25.24 -17.06 14.30
N GLU A 447 26.10 -16.80 13.32
CA GLU A 447 27.30 -17.58 13.11
C GLU A 447 28.31 -17.47 14.28
N LYS A 448 28.52 -16.24 14.79
CA LYS A 448 29.35 -15.99 15.97
C LYS A 448 28.81 -16.69 17.23
N LEU A 449 27.47 -16.62 17.47
CA LEU A 449 26.81 -17.32 18.59
C LEU A 449 26.93 -18.84 18.50
N LYS A 450 26.81 -19.43 17.30
CA LYS A 450 27.03 -20.85 17.08
C LYS A 450 28.48 -21.27 17.43
N ARG A 451 29.46 -20.45 17.04
CA ARG A 451 30.89 -20.68 17.39
C ARG A 451 31.13 -20.61 18.91
N ALA A 452 30.40 -19.72 19.60
CA ALA A 452 30.45 -19.60 21.07
C ALA A 452 29.67 -20.71 21.81
N GLY A 453 28.95 -21.58 21.09
CA GLY A 453 28.19 -22.69 21.67
C GLY A 453 26.84 -22.24 22.29
N VAL A 454 26.34 -21.04 22.01
CA VAL A 454 25.07 -20.53 22.54
C VAL A 454 23.89 -20.98 21.66
N PRO A 455 22.96 -21.79 22.19
CA PRO A 455 21.73 -22.14 21.49
C PRO A 455 20.88 -20.91 21.29
N HIS A 456 20.42 -20.64 20.06
CA HIS A 456 19.61 -19.48 19.75
C HIS A 456 18.65 -19.72 18.59
N LYS A 457 17.62 -18.88 18.49
CA LYS A 457 16.68 -18.81 17.36
C LYS A 457 16.89 -17.50 16.61
N VAL A 458 16.73 -17.55 15.28
CA VAL A 458 16.81 -16.36 14.41
C VAL A 458 15.43 -16.08 13.84
N LEU A 459 15.01 -14.85 13.99
CA LEU A 459 13.73 -14.30 13.59
C LEU A 459 13.99 -13.35 12.42
N ASN A 460 13.58 -13.73 11.23
CA ASN A 460 13.70 -12.88 10.05
C ASN A 460 12.38 -12.95 9.24
N ALA A 461 12.01 -11.84 8.60
CA ALA A 461 10.72 -11.54 7.98
C ALA A 461 10.27 -12.49 6.83
N LYS A 462 10.85 -13.67 6.71
CA LYS A 462 10.52 -14.60 5.62
C LYS A 462 9.36 -15.57 5.91
N HIS A 463 8.96 -15.72 7.17
CA HIS A 463 7.94 -16.71 7.57
C HIS A 463 7.15 -16.25 8.81
N HIS A 464 6.06 -15.51 8.62
CA HIS A 464 5.24 -14.95 9.72
C HIS A 464 4.69 -15.99 10.71
N GLU A 465 4.28 -17.17 10.25
CA GLU A 465 3.78 -18.23 11.16
C GLU A 465 4.89 -18.79 12.07
N SER A 466 6.10 -18.96 11.55
CA SER A 466 7.24 -19.39 12.36
C SER A 466 7.74 -18.30 13.30
N GLU A 467 7.48 -17.03 12.99
CA GLU A 467 7.80 -15.89 13.84
C GLU A 467 7.00 -15.91 15.15
N ALA A 468 5.69 -16.09 15.05
CA ALA A 468 4.82 -16.15 16.23
C ALA A 468 5.29 -17.26 17.21
N ALA A 469 5.71 -18.41 16.66
CA ALA A 469 6.27 -19.51 17.43
C ALA A 469 7.57 -19.16 18.18
N ILE A 470 8.48 -18.46 17.49
CA ILE A 470 9.76 -18.06 18.09
C ILE A 470 9.53 -16.98 19.15
N VAL A 471 8.66 -16.00 18.90
CA VAL A 471 8.34 -14.93 19.85
C VAL A 471 7.64 -15.48 21.10
N ALA A 472 6.72 -16.43 20.96
CA ALA A 472 6.04 -17.06 22.06
C ALA A 472 6.98 -17.76 23.06
N LEU A 473 8.16 -18.20 22.57
CA LEU A 473 9.17 -18.87 23.37
C LEU A 473 10.34 -17.97 23.81
N ALA A 474 10.42 -16.74 23.28
CA ALA A 474 11.56 -15.84 23.51
C ALA A 474 11.71 -15.35 24.96
N GLY A 475 10.63 -15.38 25.76
CA GLY A 475 10.61 -15.01 27.17
C GLY A 475 10.96 -16.16 28.15
N ARG A 476 11.25 -17.35 27.65
CA ARG A 476 11.59 -18.51 28.50
C ARG A 476 13.01 -18.38 29.08
N LYS A 477 13.22 -19.01 30.25
CA LYS A 477 14.51 -19.01 30.94
C LYS A 477 15.67 -19.43 30.01
N GLY A 478 16.68 -18.58 29.91
CA GLY A 478 17.88 -18.81 29.06
C GLY A 478 17.63 -18.78 27.56
N ALA A 479 16.46 -18.40 27.06
CA ALA A 479 16.22 -18.25 25.63
C ALA A 479 17.08 -17.12 25.03
N VAL A 480 17.68 -17.38 23.86
CA VAL A 480 18.39 -16.36 23.08
C VAL A 480 17.75 -16.25 21.71
N THR A 481 17.27 -15.05 21.40
CA THR A 481 16.60 -14.77 20.13
C THR A 481 17.31 -13.63 19.42
N VAL A 482 17.69 -13.83 18.16
CA VAL A 482 18.22 -12.79 17.28
C VAL A 482 17.11 -12.38 16.33
N SER A 483 16.75 -11.10 16.32
CA SER A 483 15.64 -10.56 15.52
C SER A 483 16.11 -9.40 14.66
N THR A 484 15.63 -9.30 13.42
CA THR A 484 15.66 -8.05 12.69
C THR A 484 14.59 -7.11 13.25
N ASN A 485 14.71 -5.80 13.02
CA ASN A 485 13.93 -4.75 13.65
C ASN A 485 12.41 -4.99 13.66
N MET A 486 11.90 -5.43 12.54
CA MET A 486 10.46 -5.48 12.28
C MET A 486 9.87 -6.85 12.64
N ALA A 487 10.70 -7.87 12.73
CA ALA A 487 10.25 -9.23 13.01
C ALA A 487 9.62 -9.35 14.41
N GLY A 488 8.46 -10.01 14.47
CA GLY A 488 7.69 -10.17 15.70
C GLY A 488 6.97 -8.89 16.17
N ARG A 489 6.79 -7.86 15.31
CA ARG A 489 5.99 -6.68 15.63
C ARG A 489 4.51 -7.08 15.84
N GLY A 490 3.82 -6.42 16.75
CA GLY A 490 2.43 -6.75 17.10
C GLY A 490 2.26 -7.99 17.97
N THR A 491 3.32 -8.75 18.25
CA THR A 491 3.27 -9.92 19.15
C THR A 491 4.03 -9.67 20.44
N ASP A 492 3.49 -10.18 21.55
CA ASP A 492 4.03 -9.97 22.88
C ASP A 492 5.01 -11.08 23.30
N ILE A 493 6.16 -10.70 23.89
CA ILE A 493 7.05 -11.65 24.56
C ILE A 493 6.64 -11.73 26.03
N ILE A 494 6.11 -12.86 26.44
CA ILE A 494 5.67 -13.13 27.80
C ILE A 494 6.80 -13.83 28.53
N LEU A 495 7.16 -13.35 29.74
CA LEU A 495 8.16 -14.02 30.58
C LEU A 495 7.63 -15.41 31.00
N GLY A 496 8.47 -16.42 30.88
CA GLY A 496 8.07 -17.83 31.07
C GLY A 496 7.45 -18.51 29.85
N GLY A 497 7.19 -17.75 28.76
CA GLY A 497 6.57 -18.22 27.51
C GLY A 497 5.06 -18.02 27.48
N ASN A 498 4.48 -18.10 26.26
CA ASN A 498 3.03 -17.95 26.05
C ASN A 498 2.29 -19.29 26.29
N PRO A 499 1.46 -19.43 27.33
CA PRO A 499 0.78 -20.71 27.68
C PRO A 499 -0.26 -21.11 26.61
N GLU A 500 -0.97 -20.15 26.00
CA GLU A 500 -1.95 -20.42 24.94
C GLU A 500 -1.26 -21.05 23.73
N PHE A 501 -0.13 -20.49 23.30
CA PHE A 501 0.64 -21.01 22.19
C PHE A 501 1.27 -22.38 22.46
N LEU A 502 1.78 -22.59 23.70
CA LEU A 502 2.32 -23.88 24.09
C LEU A 502 1.22 -24.96 24.12
N THR A 503 0.01 -24.57 24.50
CA THR A 503 -1.17 -25.45 24.46
C THR A 503 -1.52 -25.85 23.03
N GLU A 504 -1.56 -24.91 22.13
CA GLU A 504 -1.84 -25.15 20.70
C GLU A 504 -0.83 -26.11 20.08
N LEU A 505 0.45 -25.89 20.33
CA LEU A 505 1.52 -26.79 19.86
C LEU A 505 1.34 -28.21 20.38
N ASP A 506 1.10 -28.36 21.69
CA ASP A 506 0.93 -29.70 22.34
C ASP A 506 -0.30 -30.44 21.78
N LEU A 507 -1.40 -29.73 21.54
CA LEU A 507 -2.61 -30.32 20.96
C LEU A 507 -2.43 -30.70 19.49
N ARG A 508 -1.72 -29.85 18.71
CA ARG A 508 -1.37 -30.13 17.32
C ARG A 508 -0.42 -31.34 17.20
N GLU A 509 0.57 -31.46 18.09
CA GLU A 509 1.42 -32.65 18.16
C GLU A 509 0.66 -33.93 18.52
N LYS A 510 -0.42 -33.82 19.29
CA LYS A 510 -1.34 -34.91 19.64
C LYS A 510 -2.34 -35.23 18.53
N GLY A 511 -2.34 -34.48 17.42
CA GLY A 511 -3.23 -34.67 16.28
C GLY A 511 -4.67 -34.24 16.55
N LEU A 512 -4.90 -33.34 17.52
CA LEU A 512 -6.22 -32.76 17.80
C LEU A 512 -6.38 -31.49 16.96
N ASP A 513 -7.38 -31.47 16.10
CA ASP A 513 -7.74 -30.35 15.26
C ASP A 513 -9.09 -29.76 15.71
N PRO A 514 -9.19 -28.43 15.95
CA PRO A 514 -10.44 -27.78 16.35
C PRO A 514 -11.56 -27.91 15.32
N LEU A 515 -11.23 -28.26 14.05
CA LEU A 515 -12.19 -28.42 12.98
C LEU A 515 -12.77 -29.84 12.88
N GLU A 516 -12.08 -30.86 13.45
CA GLU A 516 -12.51 -32.26 13.39
C GLU A 516 -13.42 -32.67 14.56
N ASP A 517 -13.07 -32.24 15.81
CA ASP A 517 -13.86 -32.53 17.03
C ASP A 517 -13.74 -31.38 18.04
N GLN A 518 -14.69 -30.43 17.92
CA GLN A 518 -14.68 -29.22 18.73
C GLN A 518 -14.80 -29.45 20.24
N ASP A 519 -15.61 -30.43 20.66
CA ASP A 519 -15.83 -30.70 22.10
C ASP A 519 -14.63 -31.40 22.74
N ALA A 520 -14.04 -32.38 22.05
CA ALA A 520 -12.80 -33.03 22.51
C ALA A 520 -11.64 -32.07 22.53
N TYR A 521 -11.52 -31.22 21.51
CA TYR A 521 -10.50 -30.17 21.44
C TYR A 521 -10.65 -29.18 22.60
N GLN A 522 -11.85 -28.67 22.88
CA GLN A 522 -12.09 -27.69 23.95
C GLN A 522 -11.81 -28.27 25.34
N THR A 523 -12.16 -29.53 25.56
CA THR A 523 -11.86 -30.23 26.82
C THR A 523 -10.36 -30.43 27.01
N ALA A 524 -9.67 -30.87 25.96
CA ALA A 524 -8.23 -31.04 25.98
C ALA A 524 -7.51 -29.71 26.12
N TRP A 525 -8.02 -28.64 25.45
CA TRP A 525 -7.51 -27.28 25.57
C TRP A 525 -7.49 -26.78 26.99
N ASN A 526 -8.63 -26.82 27.69
CA ASN A 526 -8.75 -26.31 29.05
C ASN A 526 -7.79 -27.03 30.03
N ASN A 527 -7.67 -28.33 29.91
CA ASN A 527 -6.77 -29.11 30.73
C ASN A 527 -5.28 -28.85 30.45
N THR A 528 -4.94 -28.69 29.19
CA THR A 528 -3.56 -28.45 28.73
C THR A 528 -3.14 -27.01 29.02
N LEU A 529 -4.05 -26.04 28.82
CA LEU A 529 -3.81 -24.64 29.12
C LEU A 529 -3.49 -24.43 30.60
N ALA A 530 -4.31 -24.99 31.53
CA ALA A 530 -4.06 -24.86 32.95
C ALA A 530 -2.67 -25.38 33.36
N LYS A 531 -2.22 -26.49 32.76
CA LYS A 531 -0.87 -27.01 32.98
C LYS A 531 0.22 -26.03 32.50
N TYR A 532 0.06 -25.45 31.31
CA TYR A 532 1.05 -24.50 30.77
C TYR A 532 1.00 -23.15 31.46
N GLU A 533 -0.15 -22.71 31.95
CA GLU A 533 -0.27 -21.51 32.80
C GLU A 533 0.53 -21.65 34.10
N GLU A 534 0.37 -22.78 34.79
CA GLU A 534 1.16 -23.06 36.03
C GLU A 534 2.67 -23.11 35.73
N GLN A 535 3.07 -23.78 34.66
CA GLN A 535 4.48 -23.87 34.25
C GLN A 535 5.04 -22.50 33.86
N SER A 536 4.33 -21.74 33.03
CA SER A 536 4.76 -20.41 32.60
C SER A 536 4.84 -19.44 33.75
N GLN A 537 3.90 -19.51 34.71
CA GLN A 537 3.92 -18.64 35.88
C GLN A 537 5.09 -18.98 36.82
N ALA A 538 5.43 -20.26 36.99
CA ALA A 538 6.62 -20.65 37.77
C ALA A 538 7.91 -20.14 37.11
N GLU A 539 8.03 -20.31 35.77
CA GLU A 539 9.19 -19.84 35.00
C GLU A 539 9.25 -18.30 34.95
N HIS A 540 8.09 -17.63 34.89
CA HIS A 540 7.99 -16.18 34.98
C HIS A 540 8.62 -15.65 36.28
N ASN A 541 8.27 -16.22 37.42
CA ASN A 541 8.81 -15.79 38.71
C ASN A 541 10.33 -16.00 38.81
N GLU A 542 10.85 -17.05 38.16
CA GLU A 542 12.29 -17.28 38.13
C GLU A 542 12.99 -16.22 37.24
N VAL A 543 12.43 -15.95 36.05
CA VAL A 543 12.97 -14.96 35.10
C VAL A 543 12.86 -13.54 35.66
N GLU A 544 11.77 -13.24 36.39
CA GLU A 544 11.61 -11.97 37.09
C GLU A 544 12.74 -11.75 38.11
N GLY A 545 13.06 -12.81 38.90
CA GLY A 545 14.18 -12.79 39.82
C GLY A 545 15.57 -12.59 39.21
N LEU A 546 15.72 -12.97 37.92
CA LEU A 546 16.95 -12.77 37.13
C LEU A 546 17.03 -11.37 36.47
N GLY A 547 16.00 -10.53 36.62
CA GLY A 547 15.96 -9.17 36.05
C GLY A 547 15.12 -9.04 34.78
N GLY A 548 14.34 -10.06 34.42
CA GLY A 548 13.45 -10.09 33.29
C GLY A 548 14.16 -10.23 31.95
N LEU A 549 13.50 -9.84 30.85
CA LEU A 549 14.06 -9.91 29.49
C LEU A 549 15.15 -8.84 29.31
N TYR A 550 16.32 -9.28 28.83
CA TYR A 550 17.41 -8.41 28.42
C TYR A 550 17.37 -8.16 26.92
N VAL A 551 17.31 -6.88 26.52
CA VAL A 551 17.28 -6.45 25.12
C VAL A 551 18.61 -5.81 24.73
N ILE A 552 19.25 -6.36 23.70
CA ILE A 552 20.46 -5.83 23.10
C ILE A 552 20.12 -5.21 21.75
N GLY A 553 20.49 -3.95 21.52
CA GLY A 553 20.54 -3.36 20.18
C GLY A 553 21.98 -3.44 19.66
N SER A 554 22.18 -4.09 18.50
CA SER A 554 23.52 -4.22 17.89
C SER A 554 23.98 -2.94 17.20
N GLU A 555 23.07 -1.97 17.02
CA GLU A 555 23.33 -0.64 16.47
C GLU A 555 22.12 0.28 16.74
N ARG A 556 22.28 1.59 16.50
CA ARG A 556 21.18 2.54 16.48
C ARG A 556 20.55 2.57 15.10
N HIS A 557 19.22 2.66 15.08
CA HIS A 557 18.46 2.78 13.86
C HIS A 557 18.38 4.23 13.36
N GLU A 558 17.95 4.42 12.14
CA GLU A 558 17.74 5.75 11.55
C GLU A 558 16.71 6.58 12.33
N SER A 559 15.70 5.92 12.93
CA SER A 559 14.70 6.57 13.76
C SER A 559 14.79 6.15 15.22
N ARG A 560 14.70 7.15 16.13
CA ARG A 560 14.61 6.91 17.59
C ARG A 560 13.41 6.07 17.98
N ARG A 561 12.36 6.13 17.19
CA ARG A 561 11.14 5.36 17.35
C ARG A 561 11.42 3.86 17.31
N ILE A 562 12.18 3.39 16.32
CA ILE A 562 12.56 1.98 16.18
C ILE A 562 13.39 1.52 17.39
N ASP A 563 14.34 2.34 17.85
CA ASP A 563 15.10 2.06 19.09
C ASP A 563 14.17 1.90 20.30
N ASN A 564 13.16 2.76 20.42
CA ASN A 564 12.19 2.72 21.51
C ASN A 564 11.27 1.50 21.40
N GLN A 565 10.89 1.07 20.20
CA GLN A 565 10.12 -0.16 19.96
C GLN A 565 10.94 -1.40 20.39
N LEU A 566 12.21 -1.44 20.05
CA LEU A 566 13.11 -2.52 20.46
C LEU A 566 13.24 -2.58 21.99
N ARG A 567 13.52 -1.44 22.65
CA ARG A 567 13.53 -1.37 24.13
C ARG A 567 12.20 -1.79 24.75
N GLY A 568 11.09 -1.40 24.09
CA GLY A 568 9.73 -1.72 24.53
C GLY A 568 9.37 -3.20 24.52
N ARG A 569 10.23 -4.06 23.96
CA ARG A 569 10.05 -5.52 24.06
C ARG A 569 10.25 -6.04 25.50
N SER A 570 10.91 -5.27 26.36
CA SER A 570 11.24 -5.59 27.75
C SER A 570 10.60 -4.61 28.75
N GLY A 571 10.42 -5.00 29.99
CA GLY A 571 9.87 -4.18 31.08
C GLY A 571 8.38 -3.90 30.90
N ARG A 572 7.58 -4.92 30.70
CA ARG A 572 6.15 -4.88 30.35
C ARG A 572 5.29 -5.01 31.61
N GLN A 573 4.18 -4.28 31.67
CA GLN A 573 3.18 -4.40 32.76
C GLN A 573 3.76 -4.36 34.19
N GLY A 574 4.88 -3.64 34.37
CA GLY A 574 5.58 -3.56 35.67
C GLY A 574 6.62 -4.64 35.90
N ASP A 575 6.85 -5.54 34.93
CA ASP A 575 7.94 -6.53 35.01
C ASP A 575 9.32 -5.84 34.97
N PRO A 576 10.35 -6.40 35.59
CA PRO A 576 11.70 -5.93 35.40
C PRO A 576 12.20 -6.22 34.00
N GLY A 577 13.23 -5.51 33.58
CA GLY A 577 13.87 -5.71 32.32
C GLY A 577 15.07 -4.80 32.17
N GLU A 578 15.89 -5.11 31.18
CA GLU A 578 17.07 -4.32 30.87
C GLU A 578 17.21 -4.08 29.37
N SER A 579 17.80 -2.95 28.98
CA SER A 579 18.19 -2.71 27.59
C SER A 579 19.57 -2.09 27.50
N ARG A 580 20.34 -2.45 26.47
CA ARG A 580 21.61 -1.85 26.13
C ARG A 580 21.86 -1.84 24.63
N PHE A 581 22.48 -0.76 24.12
CA PHE A 581 22.95 -0.67 22.75
C PHE A 581 24.46 -0.79 22.69
N TYR A 582 24.93 -1.59 21.72
CA TYR A 582 26.31 -1.76 21.35
C TYR A 582 26.54 -1.13 19.99
N LEU A 583 27.42 -0.16 19.91
CA LEU A 583 27.62 0.66 18.72
C LEU A 583 29.06 0.56 18.24
N SER A 584 29.29 0.80 16.96
CA SER A 584 30.61 0.92 16.37
C SER A 584 30.72 2.24 15.60
N LEU A 585 31.93 2.80 15.54
CA LEU A 585 32.22 3.95 14.66
C LEU A 585 32.07 3.59 13.18
N GLN A 586 31.99 2.31 12.84
CA GLN A 586 31.80 1.79 11.50
C GLN A 586 30.30 1.56 11.14
N ASP A 587 29.38 1.67 12.10
CA ASP A 587 27.95 1.54 11.86
C ASP A 587 27.48 2.63 10.89
N GLU A 588 26.47 2.33 10.08
CA GLU A 588 26.02 3.19 8.98
C GLU A 588 25.58 4.57 9.46
N LEU A 589 24.79 4.63 10.52
CA LEU A 589 24.39 5.89 11.12
C LEU A 589 25.60 6.71 11.62
N MET A 590 26.64 6.04 12.13
CA MET A 590 27.85 6.70 12.64
C MET A 590 28.69 7.32 11.52
N ARG A 591 28.67 6.78 10.31
CA ARG A 591 29.38 7.32 9.14
C ARG A 591 28.88 8.72 8.76
N LEU A 592 27.65 9.06 9.08
CA LEU A 592 27.06 10.40 8.83
C LEU A 592 27.72 11.51 9.68
N PHE A 593 28.51 11.17 10.74
CA PHE A 593 29.03 12.13 11.75
C PHE A 593 30.51 12.39 11.71
N LYS A 594 31.22 12.18 10.62
CA LYS A 594 32.68 12.30 10.57
C LYS A 594 33.34 11.49 11.70
N PRO A 595 33.12 10.17 11.72
CA PRO A 595 33.66 9.25 12.75
C PRO A 595 35.18 9.36 12.88
N GLU A 596 35.86 9.86 11.85
CA GLU A 596 37.32 10.06 11.80
C GLU A 596 37.84 10.98 12.91
N VAL A 597 37.04 11.95 13.38
CA VAL A 597 37.46 12.83 14.49
C VAL A 597 37.52 12.06 15.80
N ILE A 598 36.53 11.20 16.04
CA ILE A 598 36.44 10.35 17.22
C ILE A 598 37.52 9.27 17.13
N ASP A 599 37.67 8.63 15.98
CA ASP A 599 38.70 7.60 15.74
C ASP A 599 40.11 8.16 15.96
N ARG A 600 40.45 9.33 15.40
CA ARG A 600 41.74 9.99 15.63
C ARG A 600 41.99 10.31 17.14
N ALA A 601 40.93 10.72 17.85
CA ALA A 601 41.07 10.94 19.29
C ALA A 601 41.37 9.66 20.04
N MET A 602 40.69 8.53 19.70
CA MET A 602 40.94 7.22 20.29
C MET A 602 42.34 6.70 20.00
N VAL A 603 42.79 6.81 18.73
CA VAL A 603 44.14 6.43 18.32
C VAL A 603 45.18 7.28 19.05
N THR A 604 44.97 8.59 19.19
CA THR A 604 45.88 9.51 19.89
C THR A 604 45.96 9.16 21.37
N LEU A 605 44.86 8.75 21.99
CA LEU A 605 44.81 8.32 23.39
C LEU A 605 45.31 6.87 23.59
N LYS A 606 45.73 6.17 22.53
CA LYS A 606 46.14 4.76 22.55
C LYS A 606 45.15 3.83 23.25
N MET A 607 43.84 4.07 23.04
CA MET A 607 42.81 3.20 23.61
C MET A 607 42.83 1.84 22.91
N PRO A 608 42.76 0.72 23.65
CA PRO A 608 42.60 -0.62 23.08
C PRO A 608 41.31 -0.71 22.24
N GLU A 609 41.29 -1.55 21.23
CA GLU A 609 40.12 -1.68 20.32
C GLU A 609 38.89 -2.31 21.01
N ASP A 610 39.13 -3.15 22.01
CA ASP A 610 38.17 -3.83 22.84
C ASP A 610 37.58 -2.98 23.97
N MET A 611 38.14 -1.79 24.23
CA MET A 611 37.70 -0.91 25.29
C MET A 611 36.55 0.00 24.82
N PRO A 612 35.31 -0.13 25.39
CA PRO A 612 34.18 0.71 25.00
C PRO A 612 34.30 2.12 25.52
N ILE A 613 33.77 3.07 24.76
CA ILE A 613 33.57 4.46 25.21
C ILE A 613 32.18 4.59 25.78
N GLU A 614 32.08 5.03 27.03
CA GLU A 614 30.83 5.53 27.60
C GLU A 614 30.84 7.06 27.64
N SER A 615 30.26 7.74 26.65
CA SER A 615 30.28 9.19 26.59
C SER A 615 28.88 9.75 26.36
N LYS A 616 28.37 10.53 27.29
CA LYS A 616 27.11 11.28 27.12
C LYS A 616 27.15 12.26 25.96
N TRP A 617 28.33 12.74 25.59
CA TRP A 617 28.51 13.62 24.44
C TRP A 617 28.28 12.87 23.13
N VAL A 618 28.85 11.67 22.98
CA VAL A 618 28.65 10.84 21.78
C VAL A 618 27.17 10.42 21.65
N SER A 619 26.54 9.97 22.73
CA SER A 619 25.10 9.62 22.71
C SER A 619 24.21 10.79 22.27
N ARG A 620 24.53 12.04 22.67
CA ARG A 620 23.80 13.23 22.20
C ARG A 620 24.04 13.53 20.72
N GLN A 621 25.27 13.28 20.20
CA GLN A 621 25.53 13.45 18.77
C GLN A 621 24.73 12.42 17.96
N ILE A 622 24.67 11.17 18.38
CA ILE A 622 23.86 10.11 17.75
C ILE A 622 22.38 10.53 17.72
N GLU A 623 21.84 11.01 18.85
CA GLU A 623 20.45 11.50 18.90
C GLU A 623 20.22 12.70 17.97
N SER A 624 21.18 13.60 17.84
CA SER A 624 21.10 14.72 16.89
C SER A 624 21.05 14.23 15.45
N ALA A 625 21.78 13.20 15.16
CA ALA A 625 21.81 12.53 13.88
C ALA A 625 20.48 11.91 13.50
N GLN A 626 19.99 11.07 14.38
CA GLN A 626 18.69 10.47 14.17
C GLN A 626 17.63 11.52 13.88
N LYS A 627 17.64 12.65 14.62
CA LYS A 627 16.74 13.79 14.35
C LYS A 627 16.93 14.41 12.97
N GLN A 628 18.14 14.43 12.42
CA GLN A 628 18.39 14.94 11.07
C GLN A 628 17.88 13.96 10.01
N VAL A 629 18.13 12.66 10.19
CA VAL A 629 17.63 11.64 9.28
C VAL A 629 16.09 11.58 9.32
N GLU A 630 15.49 11.62 10.52
CA GLU A 630 14.03 11.71 10.70
C GLU A 630 13.45 12.91 9.96
N ALA A 631 14.07 14.09 10.07
CA ALA A 631 13.63 15.30 9.39
C ALA A 631 13.78 15.19 7.86
N GLN A 632 14.85 14.57 7.36
CA GLN A 632 15.05 14.33 5.94
C GLN A 632 14.01 13.36 5.39
N ASN A 633 13.77 12.25 6.07
CA ASN A 633 12.76 11.28 5.70
C ASN A 633 11.36 11.88 5.70
N PHE A 634 11.05 12.75 6.67
CA PHE A 634 9.78 13.49 6.69
C PHE A 634 9.62 14.41 5.47
N GLU A 635 10.66 15.19 5.10
CA GLU A 635 10.57 16.03 3.91
C GLU A 635 10.45 15.20 2.62
N MET A 636 11.07 14.02 2.54
CA MET A 636 10.86 13.10 1.40
C MET A 636 9.40 12.65 1.31
N ARG A 637 8.81 12.13 2.41
CA ARG A 637 7.40 11.72 2.44
C ARG A 637 6.45 12.87 2.10
N LYS A 638 6.72 14.04 2.64
CA LYS A 638 5.95 15.25 2.34
C LYS A 638 6.04 15.67 0.87
N ASN A 639 7.19 15.50 0.23
CA ASN A 639 7.33 15.77 -1.19
C ASN A 639 6.54 14.76 -2.02
N VAL A 640 6.63 13.46 -1.70
CA VAL A 640 5.79 12.44 -2.36
C VAL A 640 4.31 12.82 -2.28
N LEU A 641 3.84 13.18 -1.09
CA LEU A 641 2.44 13.61 -0.89
C LEU A 641 2.07 14.85 -1.72
N LYS A 642 2.94 15.87 -1.78
CA LYS A 642 2.65 17.09 -2.55
C LYS A 642 2.44 16.82 -4.04
N TYR A 643 3.22 15.90 -4.62
CA TYR A 643 3.03 15.48 -6.00
C TYR A 643 1.77 14.64 -6.17
N ASP A 644 1.50 13.72 -5.25
CA ASP A 644 0.28 12.92 -5.28
C ASP A 644 -0.99 13.73 -4.97
N ASP A 645 -0.91 14.83 -4.21
CA ASP A 645 -2.05 15.74 -3.99
C ASP A 645 -2.59 16.36 -5.31
N VAL A 646 -1.74 16.53 -6.32
CA VAL A 646 -2.16 16.96 -7.66
C VAL A 646 -3.00 15.86 -8.31
N MET A 647 -2.46 14.65 -8.35
CA MET A 647 -3.17 13.48 -8.85
C MET A 647 -4.44 13.19 -8.06
N ASN A 648 -4.42 13.41 -6.76
CA ASN A 648 -5.56 13.13 -5.89
C ASN A 648 -6.76 14.03 -6.19
N ARG A 649 -6.53 15.30 -6.54
CA ARG A 649 -7.62 16.19 -7.00
C ARG A 649 -8.25 15.70 -8.29
N GLN A 650 -7.44 15.31 -9.26
CA GLN A 650 -7.89 14.74 -10.53
C GLN A 650 -8.63 13.41 -10.32
N ARG A 651 -8.08 12.54 -9.46
CA ARG A 651 -8.69 11.27 -9.05
C ARG A 651 -10.09 11.46 -8.45
N HIS A 652 -10.27 12.46 -7.60
CA HIS A 652 -11.59 12.77 -7.01
C HIS A 652 -12.63 13.13 -8.06
N VAL A 653 -12.25 13.88 -9.10
CA VAL A 653 -13.16 14.20 -10.20
C VAL A 653 -13.51 12.94 -10.97
N ILE A 654 -12.50 12.22 -11.47
CA ILE A 654 -12.69 11.03 -12.30
C ILE A 654 -13.47 9.93 -11.56
N TYR A 655 -13.08 9.59 -10.34
CA TYR A 655 -13.74 8.53 -9.58
C TYR A 655 -15.12 8.95 -9.08
N GLY A 656 -15.33 10.25 -8.82
CA GLY A 656 -16.64 10.80 -8.49
C GLY A 656 -17.63 10.70 -9.65
N ASP A 657 -17.22 11.09 -10.84
CA ASP A 657 -18.06 11.01 -12.05
C ASP A 657 -18.30 9.54 -12.43
N ARG A 658 -17.26 8.72 -12.37
CA ARG A 658 -17.39 7.27 -12.59
C ARG A 658 -18.40 6.62 -11.64
N ARG A 659 -18.37 7.01 -10.37
CA ARG A 659 -19.29 6.49 -9.36
C ARG A 659 -20.75 6.88 -9.64
N LYS A 660 -21.00 8.12 -10.06
CA LYS A 660 -22.34 8.57 -10.46
C LYS A 660 -22.90 7.73 -11.61
N VAL A 661 -22.08 7.48 -12.63
CA VAL A 661 -22.47 6.64 -13.77
C VAL A 661 -22.80 5.21 -13.33
N LEU A 662 -21.97 4.61 -12.46
CA LEU A 662 -22.21 3.28 -11.91
C LEU A 662 -23.48 3.21 -11.05
N GLU A 663 -23.80 4.26 -10.30
CA GLU A 663 -25.01 4.36 -9.48
C GLU A 663 -26.28 4.56 -10.29
N GLY A 664 -26.15 4.67 -11.61
CA GLY A 664 -27.28 4.80 -12.52
C GLY A 664 -27.84 6.21 -12.60
N ALA A 665 -26.98 7.22 -12.38
CA ALA A 665 -27.39 8.61 -12.63
C ALA A 665 -27.93 8.76 -14.05
N ASP A 666 -28.94 9.62 -14.19
CA ASP A 666 -29.41 10.02 -15.51
C ASP A 666 -28.36 10.91 -16.17
N VAL A 667 -27.69 10.36 -17.17
CA VAL A 667 -26.58 11.00 -17.88
C VAL A 667 -27.04 11.64 -19.21
N GLU A 668 -28.31 11.47 -19.61
CA GLU A 668 -28.83 11.96 -20.88
C GLU A 668 -28.66 13.47 -21.02
N ALA A 669 -29.13 14.23 -20.04
CA ALA A 669 -29.04 15.69 -20.08
C ALA A 669 -27.59 16.19 -20.14
N GLU A 670 -26.69 15.52 -19.44
CA GLU A 670 -25.27 15.86 -19.47
C GLU A 670 -24.59 15.51 -20.79
N LEU A 671 -24.95 14.38 -21.41
CA LEU A 671 -24.47 13.96 -22.70
C LEU A 671 -24.98 14.88 -23.82
N ARG A 672 -26.25 15.26 -23.79
CA ARG A 672 -26.83 16.25 -24.72
C ARG A 672 -26.09 17.60 -24.60
N ALA A 673 -25.88 18.11 -23.40
CA ALA A 673 -25.12 19.33 -23.18
C ALA A 673 -23.62 19.17 -23.55
N THR A 674 -23.07 17.97 -23.45
CA THR A 674 -21.71 17.69 -23.88
C THR A 674 -21.61 17.67 -25.42
N THR A 675 -22.59 17.08 -26.10
CA THR A 675 -22.71 17.10 -27.57
C THR A 675 -22.76 18.54 -28.06
N ASP A 676 -23.61 19.39 -27.46
CA ASP A 676 -23.69 20.81 -27.81
C ASP A 676 -22.34 21.53 -27.67
N ARG A 677 -21.59 21.25 -26.59
CA ARG A 677 -20.26 21.86 -26.38
C ARG A 677 -19.22 21.38 -27.37
N VAL A 678 -19.22 20.08 -27.69
CA VAL A 678 -18.28 19.51 -28.69
C VAL A 678 -18.55 20.08 -30.07
N VAL A 679 -19.81 20.15 -30.46
CA VAL A 679 -20.25 20.74 -31.73
C VAL A 679 -19.86 22.21 -31.79
N GLU A 680 -20.17 23.02 -30.78
CA GLU A 680 -19.79 24.42 -30.69
C GLU A 680 -18.27 24.62 -30.83
N ALA A 681 -17.47 23.81 -30.13
CA ALA A 681 -16.01 23.88 -30.21
C ALA A 681 -15.52 23.53 -31.60
N GLY A 682 -16.10 22.52 -32.27
CA GLY A 682 -15.81 22.14 -33.65
C GLY A 682 -16.13 23.26 -34.65
N VAL A 683 -17.30 23.89 -34.52
CA VAL A 683 -17.67 25.03 -35.38
C VAL A 683 -16.72 26.22 -35.16
N ARG A 684 -16.51 26.64 -33.89
CA ARG A 684 -15.63 27.79 -33.55
C ARG A 684 -14.20 27.62 -34.02
N LYS A 685 -13.70 26.39 -34.05
CA LYS A 685 -12.31 26.07 -34.49
C LYS A 685 -12.06 26.49 -35.95
N TYR A 686 -13.05 26.39 -36.83
CA TYR A 686 -12.95 26.66 -38.26
C TYR A 686 -13.65 27.94 -38.69
N ALA A 687 -14.60 28.46 -37.88
CA ALA A 687 -15.34 29.67 -38.11
C ALA A 687 -14.89 30.82 -37.19
N GLU A 688 -13.57 30.99 -36.98
CA GLU A 688 -13.02 32.09 -36.22
C GLU A 688 -12.64 33.28 -37.13
N GLY A 689 -12.93 34.50 -36.72
CA GLY A 689 -12.59 35.72 -37.46
C GLY A 689 -13.66 36.15 -38.48
N TYR A 690 -13.23 36.60 -39.67
CA TYR A 690 -14.16 37.04 -40.73
C TYR A 690 -14.69 35.83 -41.49
N SER A 691 -15.96 35.88 -41.90
CA SER A 691 -16.60 34.76 -42.62
C SER A 691 -15.93 34.37 -43.94
N GLU A 692 -15.18 35.31 -44.57
CA GLU A 692 -14.38 35.06 -45.76
C GLU A 692 -13.15 34.16 -45.52
N ASP A 693 -12.74 34.02 -44.26
CA ASP A 693 -11.59 33.21 -43.82
C ASP A 693 -12.02 31.84 -43.26
N TRP A 694 -13.32 31.54 -43.21
CA TRP A 694 -13.85 30.29 -42.65
C TRP A 694 -13.57 29.12 -43.60
N ASP A 695 -13.15 27.98 -43.04
CA ASP A 695 -12.98 26.73 -43.77
C ASP A 695 -14.15 25.76 -43.43
N LEU A 696 -15.31 26.07 -44.09
CA LEU A 696 -16.54 25.32 -43.87
C LEU A 696 -16.43 23.84 -44.32
N GLU A 697 -15.63 23.54 -45.34
CA GLU A 697 -15.43 22.17 -45.83
C GLU A 697 -14.64 21.33 -44.80
N ALA A 698 -13.55 21.89 -44.25
CA ALA A 698 -12.77 21.25 -43.23
C ALA A 698 -13.61 21.07 -41.92
N MET A 699 -14.40 22.10 -41.54
CA MET A 699 -15.31 22.04 -40.41
C MET A 699 -16.32 20.90 -40.58
N TRP A 700 -16.97 20.82 -41.73
CA TRP A 700 -17.96 19.79 -42.03
C TRP A 700 -17.38 18.39 -41.96
N ASN A 701 -16.22 18.19 -42.54
CA ASN A 701 -15.52 16.91 -42.49
C ASN A 701 -15.16 16.50 -41.06
N GLU A 702 -14.67 17.45 -40.23
CA GLU A 702 -14.32 17.13 -38.81
C GLU A 702 -15.56 16.83 -37.98
N ILE A 703 -16.60 17.68 -38.07
CA ILE A 703 -17.84 17.48 -37.34
C ILE A 703 -18.54 16.18 -37.77
N GLY A 704 -18.49 15.86 -39.10
CA GLY A 704 -18.99 14.61 -39.62
C GLY A 704 -18.33 13.35 -39.08
N THR A 705 -17.12 13.46 -38.51
CA THR A 705 -16.50 12.34 -37.77
C THR A 705 -17.07 12.17 -36.35
N VAL A 706 -17.71 13.22 -35.79
CA VAL A 706 -18.27 13.22 -34.44
C VAL A 706 -19.70 12.70 -34.48
N TYR A 707 -20.56 13.22 -35.37
CA TYR A 707 -21.94 12.74 -35.52
C TYR A 707 -22.36 12.78 -36.99
N PRO A 708 -23.39 11.98 -37.39
CA PRO A 708 -23.86 11.97 -38.77
C PRO A 708 -24.65 13.27 -39.07
N VAL A 709 -23.97 14.28 -39.64
CA VAL A 709 -24.52 15.59 -40.00
C VAL A 709 -25.62 15.45 -41.05
N GLY A 710 -26.81 15.96 -40.73
CA GLY A 710 -27.98 15.93 -41.60
C GLY A 710 -28.21 17.22 -42.44
N LEU A 711 -27.43 18.27 -42.17
CA LEU A 711 -27.51 19.55 -42.85
C LEU A 711 -26.84 19.49 -44.22
N ASP A 712 -27.12 20.44 -45.12
CA ASP A 712 -26.48 20.55 -46.43
C ASP A 712 -25.45 21.71 -46.45
N LEU A 713 -24.19 21.42 -46.75
CA LEU A 713 -23.11 22.41 -46.73
C LEU A 713 -23.40 23.59 -47.66
N ASP A 714 -24.04 23.35 -48.83
CA ASP A 714 -24.35 24.39 -49.83
C ASP A 714 -25.31 25.46 -49.29
N GLU A 715 -26.13 25.18 -48.31
CA GLU A 715 -27.03 26.15 -47.66
C GLU A 715 -26.29 27.21 -46.84
N TYR A 716 -25.09 26.90 -46.36
CA TYR A 716 -24.29 27.75 -45.48
C TYR A 716 -23.15 28.49 -46.20
N ALA A 717 -23.03 28.34 -47.54
CA ALA A 717 -21.96 28.97 -48.32
C ALA A 717 -21.91 30.52 -48.19
N ASP A 718 -23.07 31.14 -47.93
CA ASP A 718 -23.22 32.58 -47.74
C ASP A 718 -23.43 32.99 -46.26
N CYS A 719 -23.29 32.08 -45.30
CA CYS A 719 -23.49 32.36 -43.88
C CYS A 719 -22.39 33.32 -43.36
N GLN A 720 -22.79 34.33 -42.57
CA GLN A 720 -21.91 35.33 -41.99
C GLN A 720 -22.00 35.39 -40.45
N ASP A 721 -22.91 34.64 -39.87
CA ASP A 721 -23.11 34.58 -38.40
C ASP A 721 -22.70 33.21 -37.85
N VAL A 722 -21.62 33.20 -37.04
CA VAL A 722 -21.11 31.99 -36.44
C VAL A 722 -22.08 31.42 -35.40
N GLU A 723 -22.89 32.28 -34.76
CA GLU A 723 -23.83 31.82 -33.74
C GLU A 723 -25.05 31.11 -34.41
N GLU A 724 -25.49 31.57 -35.56
CA GLU A 724 -26.52 30.89 -36.36
C GLU A 724 -26.02 29.49 -36.78
N LEU A 725 -24.80 29.41 -37.25
CA LEU A 725 -24.17 28.14 -37.61
C LEU A 725 -24.07 27.19 -36.45
N ILE A 726 -23.69 27.68 -35.24
CA ILE A 726 -23.60 26.89 -34.03
C ILE A 726 -24.97 26.38 -33.58
N GLU A 727 -26.03 27.24 -33.61
CA GLU A 727 -27.36 26.85 -33.21
C GLU A 727 -27.94 25.78 -34.16
N ASP A 728 -27.73 25.89 -35.47
CA ASP A 728 -28.20 24.90 -36.42
C ASP A 728 -27.50 23.56 -36.29
N PHE A 729 -26.17 23.56 -36.14
CA PHE A 729 -25.43 22.30 -35.90
C PHE A 729 -25.77 21.65 -34.59
N LYS A 730 -26.02 22.44 -33.53
CA LYS A 730 -26.50 21.88 -32.23
C LYS A 730 -27.88 21.25 -32.39
N ALA A 731 -28.81 21.94 -33.12
CA ALA A 731 -30.13 21.41 -33.34
C ALA A 731 -30.09 20.08 -34.12
N ASP A 732 -29.31 20.02 -35.20
CA ASP A 732 -29.11 18.81 -36.01
C ASP A 732 -28.49 17.67 -35.18
N ALA A 733 -27.52 17.96 -34.32
CA ALA A 733 -26.93 16.96 -33.43
C ALA A 733 -27.93 16.40 -32.43
N GLN A 734 -28.83 17.24 -31.88
CA GLN A 734 -29.93 16.79 -31.02
C GLN A 734 -30.95 15.94 -31.78
N GLU A 735 -31.26 16.27 -33.03
CA GLU A 735 -32.13 15.45 -33.88
C GLU A 735 -31.46 14.10 -34.21
N ALA A 736 -30.16 14.08 -34.45
CA ALA A 736 -29.39 12.84 -34.63
C ALA A 736 -29.40 11.96 -33.39
N TYR A 737 -29.31 12.57 -32.18
CA TYR A 737 -29.44 11.85 -30.92
C TYR A 737 -30.83 11.22 -30.76
N ASP A 738 -31.91 11.97 -31.02
CA ASP A 738 -33.29 11.47 -30.96
C ASP A 738 -33.55 10.35 -31.96
N ARG A 739 -32.98 10.44 -33.15
CA ARG A 739 -33.03 9.34 -34.17
C ARG A 739 -32.35 8.08 -33.62
N ARG A 740 -31.16 8.23 -33.07
CA ARG A 740 -30.39 7.13 -32.49
C ARG A 740 -31.14 6.45 -31.37
N GLU A 741 -31.71 7.22 -30.44
CA GLU A 741 -32.54 6.69 -29.37
C GLU A 741 -33.78 5.96 -29.88
N SER A 742 -34.44 6.50 -30.89
CA SER A 742 -35.59 5.85 -31.53
C SER A 742 -35.26 4.52 -32.22
N GLU A 743 -34.05 4.41 -32.80
CA GLU A 743 -33.55 3.20 -33.44
C GLU A 743 -33.20 2.10 -32.43
N LEU A 744 -32.57 2.45 -31.33
CA LEU A 744 -32.07 1.51 -30.32
C LEU A 744 -33.10 1.21 -29.23
N GLY A 745 -34.03 2.12 -29.00
CA GLY A 745 -34.95 2.14 -27.87
C GLY A 745 -34.29 2.70 -26.61
N GLU A 746 -35.08 3.41 -25.79
CA GLU A 746 -34.64 4.16 -24.60
C GLU A 746 -33.76 3.33 -23.67
N ALA A 747 -34.16 2.13 -23.30
CA ALA A 747 -33.40 1.29 -22.36
C ALA A 747 -32.01 0.90 -22.87
N THR A 748 -31.88 0.58 -24.16
CA THR A 748 -30.60 0.24 -24.80
C THR A 748 -29.73 1.47 -24.92
N MET A 749 -30.31 2.62 -25.24
CA MET A 749 -29.60 3.89 -25.33
C MET A 749 -29.00 4.27 -23.97
N ARG A 750 -29.78 4.24 -22.88
CA ARG A 750 -29.29 4.50 -21.50
C ARG A 750 -28.16 3.54 -21.11
N GLN A 751 -28.20 2.30 -21.55
CA GLN A 751 -27.12 1.35 -21.28
C GLN A 751 -25.86 1.65 -22.09
N LEU A 752 -26.02 1.96 -23.39
CA LEU A 752 -24.93 2.36 -24.27
C LEU A 752 -24.19 3.59 -23.73
N GLU A 753 -24.94 4.62 -23.35
CA GLU A 753 -24.38 5.84 -22.75
C GLU A 753 -23.47 5.56 -21.57
N ARG A 754 -23.93 4.75 -20.63
CA ARG A 754 -23.15 4.37 -19.45
C ARG A 754 -21.90 3.56 -19.81
N GLU A 755 -22.05 2.61 -20.72
CA GLU A 755 -20.92 1.77 -21.14
C GLU A 755 -19.85 2.57 -21.91
N VAL A 756 -20.29 3.48 -22.80
CA VAL A 756 -19.38 4.38 -23.53
C VAL A 756 -18.65 5.30 -22.56
N LEU A 757 -19.40 5.97 -21.66
CA LEU A 757 -18.81 6.87 -20.67
C LEU A 757 -17.73 6.15 -19.83
N LEU A 758 -18.03 4.98 -19.28
CA LEU A 758 -17.08 4.23 -18.45
C LEU A 758 -15.87 3.76 -19.26
N THR A 759 -16.09 3.24 -20.46
CA THR A 759 -15.00 2.69 -21.29
C THR A 759 -14.03 3.77 -21.73
N VAL A 760 -14.53 4.91 -22.21
CA VAL A 760 -13.69 6.02 -22.65
C VAL A 760 -13.00 6.67 -21.46
N LEU A 761 -13.73 6.91 -20.36
CA LEU A 761 -13.16 7.50 -19.16
C LEU A 761 -12.00 6.65 -18.59
N ASP A 762 -12.21 5.34 -18.47
CA ASP A 762 -11.20 4.42 -17.93
C ASP A 762 -9.95 4.34 -18.83
N ARG A 763 -10.14 4.43 -20.17
CA ARG A 763 -9.01 4.47 -21.09
C ARG A 763 -8.24 5.79 -20.98
N LYS A 764 -8.92 6.93 -21.09
CA LYS A 764 -8.30 8.27 -21.02
C LYS A 764 -7.61 8.50 -19.68
N TRP A 765 -8.22 8.01 -18.59
CA TRP A 765 -7.60 8.11 -17.28
C TRP A 765 -6.30 7.30 -17.16
N ARG A 766 -6.25 6.09 -17.73
CA ARG A 766 -5.02 5.27 -17.77
C ARG A 766 -3.92 5.92 -18.60
N GLU A 767 -4.27 6.47 -19.75
CA GLU A 767 -3.34 7.23 -20.59
C GLU A 767 -2.78 8.43 -19.82
N HIS A 768 -3.65 9.18 -19.17
CA HIS A 768 -3.27 10.33 -18.36
C HIS A 768 -2.37 9.97 -17.16
N LEU A 769 -2.65 8.87 -16.47
CA LEU A 769 -1.77 8.37 -15.39
C LEU A 769 -0.34 8.14 -15.91
N TYR A 770 -0.22 7.52 -17.07
CA TYR A 770 1.07 7.29 -17.73
C TYR A 770 1.78 8.61 -18.10
N GLU A 771 1.08 9.55 -18.69
CA GLU A 771 1.62 10.87 -19.03
C GLU A 771 2.07 11.66 -17.79
N MET A 772 1.32 11.58 -16.70
CA MET A 772 1.66 12.23 -15.43
C MET A 772 2.87 11.59 -14.75
N ASP A 773 3.03 10.27 -14.84
CA ASP A 773 4.23 9.59 -14.36
C ASP A 773 5.46 10.06 -15.15
N TYR A 774 5.34 10.19 -16.47
CA TYR A 774 6.38 10.73 -17.35
C TYR A 774 6.72 12.20 -17.01
N LEU A 775 5.70 13.05 -16.85
CA LEU A 775 5.89 14.43 -16.42
C LEU A 775 6.66 14.51 -15.09
N ARG A 776 6.33 13.64 -14.13
CA ARG A 776 6.97 13.59 -12.82
C ARG A 776 8.45 13.23 -12.90
N GLU A 777 8.84 12.32 -13.78
CA GLU A 777 10.26 11.96 -13.99
C GLU A 777 11.06 13.13 -14.54
N GLY A 778 10.48 13.87 -15.52
CA GLY A 778 11.14 14.98 -16.19
C GLY A 778 11.11 16.32 -15.45
N ILE A 779 10.17 16.51 -14.51
CA ILE A 779 9.89 17.83 -13.91
C ILE A 779 11.06 18.42 -13.12
N GLY A 780 11.90 17.56 -12.54
CA GLY A 780 13.09 17.97 -11.78
C GLY A 780 14.06 18.82 -12.59
N LEU A 781 14.08 18.67 -13.92
CA LEU A 781 14.93 19.45 -14.82
C LEU A 781 14.50 20.92 -14.89
N ARG A 782 13.24 21.25 -14.55
CA ARG A 782 12.74 22.64 -14.51
C ARG A 782 13.48 23.48 -13.45
N ALA A 783 14.04 22.85 -12.41
CA ALA A 783 14.88 23.53 -11.42
C ALA A 783 16.11 24.19 -12.03
N MET A 784 16.65 23.66 -13.13
CA MET A 784 17.77 24.28 -13.86
C MET A 784 17.41 25.64 -14.47
N ALA A 785 16.12 25.84 -14.79
CA ALA A 785 15.59 27.11 -15.26
C ALA A 785 15.12 28.04 -14.12
N GLN A 786 15.49 27.75 -12.86
CA GLN A 786 15.09 28.49 -11.65
C GLN A 786 13.57 28.51 -11.42
N ARG A 787 12.85 27.50 -11.91
CA ARG A 787 11.42 27.32 -11.65
C ARG A 787 11.23 26.29 -10.57
N ASP A 788 10.20 26.48 -9.73
CA ASP A 788 9.84 25.48 -8.71
C ASP A 788 9.21 24.25 -9.42
N PRO A 789 9.84 23.07 -9.35
CA PRO A 789 9.33 21.88 -10.02
C PRO A 789 7.90 21.50 -9.63
N LEU A 790 7.50 21.74 -8.37
CA LEU A 790 6.15 21.44 -7.90
C LEU A 790 5.10 22.36 -8.56
N VAL A 791 5.40 23.64 -8.66
CA VAL A 791 4.51 24.63 -9.29
C VAL A 791 4.34 24.33 -10.76
N GLU A 792 5.44 23.99 -11.47
CA GLU A 792 5.39 23.60 -12.87
C GLU A 792 4.63 22.28 -13.04
N TYR A 793 4.83 21.31 -12.17
CA TYR A 793 4.06 20.05 -12.16
C TYR A 793 2.55 20.28 -11.99
N GLN A 794 2.17 21.18 -11.08
CA GLN A 794 0.75 21.53 -10.87
C GLN A 794 0.15 22.19 -12.11
N ARG A 795 0.90 23.09 -12.78
CA ARG A 795 0.45 23.81 -13.97
C ARG A 795 0.36 22.87 -15.16
N GLU A 796 1.47 22.22 -15.52
CA GLU A 796 1.52 21.33 -16.69
C GLU A 796 0.56 20.14 -16.55
N GLY A 797 0.50 19.53 -15.35
CA GLY A 797 -0.45 18.45 -15.08
C GLY A 797 -1.92 18.89 -15.05
N GLY A 798 -2.20 20.15 -14.69
CA GLY A 798 -3.54 20.74 -14.83
C GLY A 798 -3.93 20.94 -16.29
N ASP A 799 -3.01 21.45 -17.11
CA ASP A 799 -3.23 21.64 -18.55
C ASP A 799 -3.45 20.29 -19.26
N MET A 800 -2.65 19.29 -18.94
CA MET A 800 -2.80 17.92 -19.46
C MET A 800 -4.15 17.30 -19.07
N PHE A 801 -4.58 17.48 -17.81
CA PHE A 801 -5.87 17.00 -17.35
C PHE A 801 -7.04 17.64 -18.08
N ASN A 802 -7.01 18.95 -18.30
CA ASN A 802 -8.04 19.65 -19.06
C ASN A 802 -8.10 19.15 -20.50
N SER A 803 -6.94 19.00 -21.16
CA SER A 803 -6.85 18.46 -22.53
C SER A 803 -7.37 17.02 -22.60
N MET A 804 -7.08 16.19 -21.61
CA MET A 804 -7.63 14.83 -21.49
C MET A 804 -9.15 14.85 -21.34
N MET A 805 -9.71 15.76 -20.51
CA MET A 805 -11.16 15.89 -20.31
C MET A 805 -11.87 16.40 -21.58
N ASP A 806 -11.25 17.27 -22.35
CA ASP A 806 -11.84 17.73 -23.62
C ASP A 806 -11.80 16.60 -24.66
N SER A 807 -10.68 15.89 -24.80
CA SER A 807 -10.59 14.71 -25.65
C SER A 807 -11.55 13.58 -25.22
N PHE A 808 -11.79 13.42 -23.91
CA PHE A 808 -12.79 12.49 -23.38
C PHE A 808 -14.19 12.84 -23.89
N LYS A 809 -14.60 14.12 -23.83
CA LYS A 809 -15.92 14.57 -24.28
C LYS A 809 -16.12 14.34 -25.79
N GLU A 810 -15.13 14.73 -26.62
CA GLU A 810 -15.16 14.52 -28.06
C GLU A 810 -15.31 13.05 -28.41
N GLU A 811 -14.54 12.19 -27.76
CA GLU A 811 -14.53 10.77 -28.03
C GLU A 811 -15.80 10.06 -27.55
N VAL A 812 -16.36 10.47 -26.41
CA VAL A 812 -17.67 9.96 -25.94
C VAL A 812 -18.75 10.25 -26.94
N VAL A 813 -18.84 11.49 -27.46
CA VAL A 813 -19.84 11.88 -28.45
C VAL A 813 -19.60 11.09 -29.76
N GLY A 814 -18.37 10.98 -30.22
CA GLY A 814 -18.03 10.20 -31.41
C GLY A 814 -18.43 8.73 -31.31
N PHE A 815 -18.16 8.08 -30.16
CA PHE A 815 -18.59 6.68 -29.96
C PHE A 815 -20.10 6.54 -29.83
N LEU A 816 -20.78 7.48 -29.19
CA LEU A 816 -22.22 7.42 -29.01
C LEU A 816 -22.96 7.37 -30.37
N PHE A 817 -22.49 8.12 -31.35
CA PHE A 817 -23.13 8.18 -32.66
C PHE A 817 -22.62 7.12 -33.65
N ASN A 818 -21.35 6.76 -33.63
CA ASN A 818 -20.72 5.92 -34.66
C ASN A 818 -20.59 4.45 -34.29
N LEU A 819 -20.91 4.02 -33.06
CA LEU A 819 -20.78 2.63 -32.66
C LEU A 819 -21.90 1.78 -33.31
N GLU A 820 -21.53 0.81 -34.16
CA GLU A 820 -22.46 -0.15 -34.70
C GLU A 820 -22.78 -1.21 -33.63
N ILE A 821 -24.05 -1.30 -33.24
CA ILE A 821 -24.53 -2.31 -32.29
C ILE A 821 -25.12 -3.46 -33.08
N GLU A 822 -24.53 -4.65 -33.01
CA GLU A 822 -25.15 -5.86 -33.51
C GLU A 822 -26.39 -6.17 -32.65
N THR A 823 -27.57 -5.76 -33.11
CA THR A 823 -28.83 -6.23 -32.55
C THR A 823 -29.01 -7.70 -32.88
N GLY A 824 -28.45 -8.56 -32.03
CA GLY A 824 -28.78 -10.00 -32.07
C GLY A 824 -30.27 -10.20 -31.79
N PRO A 825 -30.88 -11.33 -32.21
CA PRO A 825 -32.31 -11.59 -31.95
C PRO A 825 -32.55 -11.48 -30.45
N GLN A 826 -33.57 -10.68 -30.05
CA GLN A 826 -33.98 -10.48 -28.66
C GLN A 826 -33.97 -11.81 -27.91
N VAL A 827 -32.94 -12.03 -27.08
CA VAL A 827 -32.93 -13.10 -26.12
C VAL A 827 -33.93 -12.69 -25.06
N GLY A 828 -35.05 -13.37 -24.98
CA GLY A 828 -36.10 -13.06 -24.04
C GLY A 828 -35.59 -12.97 -22.63
N LEU A 829 -36.16 -12.06 -21.85
CA LEU A 829 -35.89 -11.85 -20.43
C LEU A 829 -35.61 -13.17 -19.73
N VAL A 830 -34.37 -13.45 -19.43
CA VAL A 830 -33.96 -14.55 -18.55
C VAL A 830 -34.18 -14.04 -17.14
N THR A 831 -35.20 -14.52 -16.50
CA THR A 831 -35.41 -14.31 -15.07
C THR A 831 -34.59 -15.35 -14.31
N ASP A 832 -33.98 -14.98 -13.19
CA ASP A 832 -33.41 -15.91 -12.25
C ASP A 832 -34.48 -16.80 -11.61
N ASP A 833 -34.11 -17.86 -10.93
CA ASP A 833 -35.04 -18.76 -10.22
C ASP A 833 -35.94 -18.07 -9.17
N GLY A 834 -35.74 -16.77 -8.93
CA GLY A 834 -36.52 -15.90 -8.05
C GLY A 834 -37.45 -14.91 -8.78
N GLY A 835 -37.49 -14.91 -10.14
CA GLY A 835 -38.35 -14.05 -10.94
C GLY A 835 -37.85 -12.64 -11.14
N ASN A 836 -36.60 -12.31 -10.79
CA ASN A 836 -36.00 -10.99 -11.04
C ASN A 836 -35.39 -10.96 -12.46
N PRO A 837 -35.55 -9.85 -13.20
CA PRO A 837 -34.91 -9.71 -14.50
C PRO A 837 -33.38 -9.69 -14.32
N VAL A 838 -32.69 -10.65 -14.87
CA VAL A 838 -31.23 -10.59 -15.00
C VAL A 838 -30.93 -9.52 -16.03
N THR A 839 -30.28 -8.44 -15.62
CA THR A 839 -29.85 -7.35 -16.50
C THR A 839 -29.09 -7.92 -17.69
N ALA A 840 -29.48 -7.51 -18.88
CA ALA A 840 -28.84 -7.93 -20.12
C ALA A 840 -27.32 -7.69 -20.04
N ASP A 841 -26.56 -8.66 -20.48
CA ASP A 841 -25.12 -8.51 -20.71
C ASP A 841 -24.83 -7.32 -21.62
N SER A 842 -23.67 -6.65 -21.39
CA SER A 842 -23.12 -5.49 -22.09
C SER A 842 -23.61 -5.31 -23.55
N VAL A 843 -23.96 -4.11 -23.93
CA VAL A 843 -24.34 -3.71 -25.29
C VAL A 843 -23.11 -3.65 -26.20
N LEU A 844 -21.95 -3.38 -25.61
CA LEU A 844 -20.69 -3.35 -26.37
C LEU A 844 -20.20 -4.77 -26.67
N PRO A 845 -19.58 -5.00 -27.84
CA PRO A 845 -19.03 -6.29 -28.21
C PRO A 845 -18.07 -6.80 -27.12
N LYS A 846 -18.35 -7.94 -26.51
CA LYS A 846 -17.44 -8.58 -25.56
C LYS A 846 -16.18 -9.00 -26.30
N VAL A 847 -15.14 -8.18 -26.23
CA VAL A 847 -13.81 -8.64 -26.60
C VAL A 847 -13.39 -9.68 -25.56
N ASN A 848 -13.39 -10.95 -25.98
CA ASN A 848 -12.98 -12.07 -25.13
C ASN A 848 -11.48 -11.97 -24.89
N ARG A 849 -11.08 -11.02 -24.02
CA ARG A 849 -9.69 -10.80 -23.64
C ARG A 849 -9.33 -11.86 -22.60
N PRO A 850 -8.28 -12.65 -22.81
CA PRO A 850 -7.79 -13.50 -21.72
C PRO A 850 -7.50 -12.60 -20.51
N ARG A 851 -7.98 -12.99 -19.33
CA ARG A 851 -7.64 -12.29 -18.07
C ARG A 851 -6.11 -12.24 -17.96
N ARG A 852 -5.55 -11.09 -18.22
CA ARG A 852 -4.10 -10.85 -18.07
C ARG A 852 -3.81 -10.67 -16.59
N ALA A 853 -2.75 -11.30 -16.11
CA ALA A 853 -2.36 -11.23 -14.71
C ALA A 853 -2.03 -9.77 -14.32
N LEU A 854 -2.73 -9.23 -13.33
CA LEU A 854 -2.44 -7.93 -12.75
C LEU A 854 -1.25 -8.06 -11.79
N THR A 855 -0.52 -6.98 -11.62
CA THR A 855 0.59 -6.85 -10.70
C THR A 855 0.27 -5.78 -9.68
N TYR A 856 0.48 -6.09 -8.42
CA TYR A 856 0.19 -5.22 -7.28
C TYR A 856 1.52 -4.81 -6.66
N SER A 857 1.74 -3.50 -6.53
CA SER A 857 2.92 -2.95 -5.86
C SER A 857 2.48 -2.22 -4.60
N ALA A 858 3.03 -2.63 -3.47
CA ALA A 858 2.76 -2.06 -2.16
C ALA A 858 4.07 -1.81 -1.41
N PRO A 859 4.09 -0.89 -0.43
CA PRO A 859 5.22 -0.77 0.47
C PRO A 859 5.34 -2.03 1.33
N ASP A 860 6.57 -2.51 1.53
CA ASP A 860 6.88 -3.49 2.56
C ASP A 860 6.99 -2.81 3.95
N GLU A 861 7.29 -3.59 5.00
CA GLU A 861 7.47 -3.08 6.36
C GLU A 861 8.60 -2.04 6.50
N GLN A 862 9.47 -1.90 5.49
CA GLN A 862 10.56 -0.91 5.43
C GLN A 862 10.20 0.28 4.54
N GLY A 863 9.00 0.27 3.91
CA GLY A 863 8.51 1.28 2.99
C GLY A 863 9.11 1.17 1.58
N GLU A 864 9.78 0.06 1.24
CA GLU A 864 10.24 -0.23 -0.11
C GLU A 864 9.13 -0.94 -0.91
N ALA A 865 9.11 -0.74 -2.24
CA ALA A 865 8.08 -1.33 -3.07
C ALA A 865 8.26 -2.85 -3.21
N GLU A 866 7.33 -3.64 -2.67
CA GLU A 866 7.23 -5.07 -2.95
C GLU A 866 6.13 -5.30 -4.01
N THR A 867 6.46 -6.12 -5.02
CA THR A 867 5.55 -6.39 -6.14
C THR A 867 5.09 -7.84 -6.11
N THR A 868 3.77 -8.06 -6.15
CA THR A 868 3.13 -9.38 -6.22
C THR A 868 2.28 -9.48 -7.47
N SER A 869 2.17 -10.68 -8.09
CA SER A 869 1.28 -10.93 -9.23
C SER A 869 0.04 -11.71 -8.81
N GLU A 870 -1.06 -11.51 -9.54
CA GLU A 870 -2.33 -12.20 -9.31
C GLU A 870 -2.11 -13.72 -9.31
N GLY A 871 -2.50 -14.40 -8.21
CA GLY A 871 -2.28 -15.85 -8.03
C GLY A 871 -1.10 -16.22 -7.12
N GLY A 872 -0.54 -15.28 -6.37
CA GLY A 872 0.41 -15.59 -5.27
C GLY A 872 1.78 -16.16 -5.68
N GLN A 873 2.09 -16.20 -6.97
CA GLN A 873 3.46 -16.51 -7.41
C GLN A 873 4.30 -15.24 -7.37
N LYS A 874 5.14 -15.11 -6.32
CA LYS A 874 6.21 -14.12 -6.34
C LYS A 874 6.97 -14.25 -7.66
N PRO A 875 7.26 -13.17 -8.40
CA PRO A 875 8.13 -13.25 -9.56
C PRO A 875 9.41 -13.96 -9.12
N ARG A 876 9.80 -14.99 -9.84
CA ARG A 876 10.97 -15.81 -9.51
C ARG A 876 12.22 -14.93 -9.59
N GLY A 877 12.48 -14.20 -8.54
CA GLY A 877 13.76 -13.61 -8.25
C GLY A 877 14.76 -14.74 -8.15
N GLU A 878 15.87 -14.62 -8.83
CA GLU A 878 16.91 -15.64 -8.95
C GLU A 878 17.45 -16.08 -7.58
N GLY A 879 16.77 -17.06 -6.98
CA GLY A 879 17.26 -17.81 -5.84
C GLY A 879 18.25 -18.86 -6.30
N ASN A 880 19.51 -18.54 -6.21
CA ASN A 880 20.65 -19.45 -6.01
C ASN A 880 20.75 -20.70 -6.92
N ARG A 881 21.23 -20.51 -8.14
CA ARG A 881 21.77 -21.60 -8.98
C ARG A 881 22.90 -22.41 -8.28
N ALA A 882 23.52 -21.86 -7.25
CA ALA A 882 24.55 -22.56 -6.46
C ALA A 882 23.97 -23.73 -5.63
N ALA A 883 22.76 -23.57 -5.07
CA ALA A 883 22.12 -24.63 -4.29
C ALA A 883 21.62 -25.81 -5.15
N ARG A 884 21.27 -25.58 -6.43
CA ARG A 884 20.85 -26.66 -7.35
C ARG A 884 22.01 -27.50 -7.87
N ARG A 885 23.22 -26.98 -7.95
CA ARG A 885 24.40 -27.75 -8.33
C ARG A 885 24.91 -28.69 -7.23
N SER A 886 24.71 -28.35 -5.96
CA SER A 886 25.05 -29.22 -4.83
C SER A 886 24.06 -30.39 -4.64
N ALA A 887 22.81 -30.23 -5.01
CA ALA A 887 21.80 -31.30 -4.92
C ALA A 887 21.90 -32.32 -6.06
N ALA A 888 22.43 -31.94 -7.24
CA ALA A 888 22.54 -32.84 -8.39
C ALA A 888 23.76 -33.79 -8.31
N SER A 889 24.68 -33.62 -7.37
CA SER A 889 25.92 -34.44 -7.24
C SER A 889 25.79 -35.65 -6.30
N LYS A 890 24.62 -35.86 -5.68
CA LYS A 890 24.38 -37.04 -4.80
C LYS A 890 23.35 -38.00 -5.42
N LYS A 891 23.72 -38.67 -6.50
CA LYS A 891 23.08 -39.94 -6.91
C LYS A 891 23.87 -41.11 -6.32
N PRO A 892 23.22 -42.07 -5.65
CA PRO A 892 23.94 -43.23 -5.10
C PRO A 892 24.39 -44.16 -6.23
N LYS A 893 25.67 -44.53 -6.23
CA LYS A 893 26.22 -45.57 -7.08
C LYS A 893 25.65 -46.91 -6.64
N ASN A 894 24.75 -47.50 -7.42
CA ASN A 894 24.33 -48.88 -7.29
C ASN A 894 25.49 -49.81 -7.62
N ARG A 895 26.01 -50.50 -6.61
CA ARG A 895 26.93 -51.64 -6.77
C ARG A 895 26.14 -52.84 -7.28
N ARG A 896 26.31 -53.16 -8.54
CA ARG A 896 25.95 -54.47 -9.09
C ARG A 896 27.09 -55.48 -8.76
N ASN A 897 26.82 -56.36 -7.82
CA ASN A 897 27.60 -57.61 -7.65
C ASN A 897 27.37 -58.49 -8.87
N LYS A 898 28.43 -58.83 -9.57
CA LYS A 898 28.50 -60.00 -10.46
C LYS A 898 29.38 -61.06 -9.80
N LYS A 899 28.77 -62.13 -9.34
CA LYS A 899 29.42 -63.43 -9.10
C LYS A 899 29.94 -63.96 -10.44
N ARG A 900 31.16 -64.43 -10.47
CA ARG A 900 31.60 -65.74 -11.09
C ARG A 900 33.05 -66.00 -10.73
N ARG A 901 33.16 -67.22 -10.14
CA ARG A 901 34.33 -68.14 -9.98
C ARG A 901 35.47 -67.61 -9.14
#